data_4460a8db89c8ada5afb9672698406706
#
_entry.id   4460a8db89c8ada5afb9672698406706
#
_cell.length_a   1.000
_cell.length_b   1.000
_cell.length_c   1.000
_cell.angle_alpha   90.00
_cell.angle_beta   90.00
_cell.angle_gamma   90.00
#
_symmetry.space_group_name_H-M   'P 1'
#
loop_
_entity.id
_entity.type
_entity.pdbx_description
1 polymer ?
#
loop_
_entity_poly.entity_id
_entity_poly.type
_entity_poly.pdbx_seq_one_letter_code
_entity_poly.pdbx_strand_id
1 'polypeptide(L)'
;VVSTSLIVTNSTFFDFFDNNGMLKESIDANELIFSGSFSGLGVNAITIDRAVNLKGTNSAALNDIYLELIGNGISVDNFTININKQDYGIYVANAADVVVKNSLVNFNDAGTSDAIAVYANGAGNLQLINNTVTYSGQSKGKTLNHPVHIDDCRGAIIENNTINAKMPSLAIDYDKITYAAITYSAAVFIDNSDNVKVLNNRVTNSYTSFSGMFDTIEGILIRASKNPVVKSNMINVTGHKYTYALKFVSMMDSDYNVVGCLNINVADNIINSKCDYYYANAVEVDGPVTGKLLNNSVSVEAADVVYGIYSQAIYGAVNVDYINNTILANAHTAYAMELMGNDEKVAGNTITSKGNITMGIISSSKNLKVFNNTINSLGSGIGTITGGDALGGANTGILITGDKNSVKYSKLEAYNNTIIAKGDYTVMIDKRNIQVNTVTDNYLVSGKLLGDSSVNASKSNNVYNNSPDAYPTVIVVKDNELFINESYTISLTDIHGNVLAGMDIIIKLGDKVWNKVSDEFGNVSISASDLGAGIHLIEVIFEGNGYYAPSKALNNLTVNKFPAIITLTSEDVYVGSNVTIKAEITEGPIGEIIFVINSKEYPVLIKDNCAILSVADLAGGTYDVMAKYGGDDLYCSASANATFRVNKYFPDIEVDMNVGGNDLSVYVVLPKDATGTVIVSVDGKKEIAVVSNGHAEVVINNLTCGNHSVEITYSGDDKYDSNTLIKNITIIPVEFKLNVNEVIKFKGGKDKLIATLIDGQGNPIVNASIVFAVNGVNYTKYTNESGMASMNINLNPGVYRVSAAYNGTAVNSTVTVMSTAVGCDIVKMFRNATQYSALVLDSNGNPLVNSAVKFNINGVFYTRITNSEGVATLNINLLPGEYIITNYNLVTGEENSNKVTVKSLLIDNSNLVKYYLNGSKYTLKVIGKDGKIAAGQEVTFN
;
A
#
# COMPACT_ATOMS: atom_id res chain seq x y z
N VAL A 1 14.77 5.58 22.45
CA VAL A 1 15.43 4.53 21.65
C VAL A 1 16.36 5.26 20.69
N VAL A 2 17.67 5.12 20.85
CA VAL A 2 18.65 5.64 19.90
C VAL A 2 18.51 4.78 18.65
N SER A 3 18.08 5.36 17.53
CA SER A 3 17.99 4.69 16.24
C SER A 3 19.43 4.32 15.83
N THR A 4 19.77 3.04 15.80
CA THR A 4 21.05 2.56 15.27
C THR A 4 20.89 2.37 13.77
N SER A 5 21.38 3.32 12.98
CA SER A 5 21.50 3.19 11.53
C SER A 5 22.88 2.62 11.20
N LEU A 6 22.91 1.54 10.41
CA LEU A 6 24.15 0.86 9.98
C LEU A 6 24.28 0.94 8.46
N ILE A 7 25.47 1.25 7.98
CA ILE A 7 25.74 1.39 6.53
C ILE A 7 26.22 0.07 5.95
N VAL A 8 25.51 -0.42 4.95
CA VAL A 8 25.83 -1.62 4.17
C VAL A 8 26.37 -1.21 2.82
N THR A 9 27.53 -1.73 2.45
CA THR A 9 28.15 -1.59 1.12
C THR A 9 28.42 -2.98 0.54
N ASN A 10 28.74 -3.06 -0.75
CA ASN A 10 29.08 -4.35 -1.36
C ASN A 10 30.25 -5.06 -0.66
N SER A 11 31.23 -4.30 -0.17
CA SER A 11 32.41 -4.84 0.54
C SER A 11 32.14 -5.25 1.98
N THR A 12 31.14 -4.64 2.64
CA THR A 12 30.77 -4.97 4.03
C THR A 12 29.51 -5.84 4.12
N PHE A 13 28.99 -6.29 3.00
CA PHE A 13 27.74 -7.06 2.94
C PHE A 13 27.72 -8.23 3.92
N PHE A 14 28.76 -9.03 3.92
CA PHE A 14 28.85 -10.21 4.79
C PHE A 14 29.13 -9.90 6.26
N ASP A 15 29.31 -8.65 6.65
CA ASP A 15 29.28 -8.25 8.06
C ASP A 15 27.85 -8.31 8.61
N PHE A 16 26.87 -8.02 7.76
CA PHE A 16 25.45 -7.93 8.10
C PHE A 16 24.66 -9.18 7.72
N PHE A 17 25.00 -9.82 6.62
CA PHE A 17 24.28 -10.96 6.04
C PHE A 17 25.16 -12.22 6.08
N ASP A 18 24.53 -13.37 6.15
CA ASP A 18 25.21 -14.65 6.04
C ASP A 18 25.52 -15.03 4.57
N ASN A 19 26.12 -16.21 4.36
CA ASN A 19 26.47 -16.68 3.01
C ASN A 19 25.26 -17.02 2.12
N ASN A 20 24.06 -17.09 2.69
CA ASN A 20 22.81 -17.29 1.96
C ASN A 20 22.08 -15.96 1.70
N GLY A 21 22.61 -14.83 2.20
CA GLY A 21 22.01 -13.51 2.09
C GLY A 21 20.96 -13.21 3.17
N MET A 22 20.86 -14.02 4.23
CA MET A 22 19.95 -13.77 5.34
C MET A 22 20.56 -12.79 6.35
N LEU A 23 19.76 -11.86 6.85
CA LEU A 23 20.16 -10.90 7.88
C LEU A 23 20.54 -11.64 9.16
N LYS A 24 21.81 -11.49 9.59
CA LYS A 24 22.34 -12.18 10.77
C LYS A 24 21.57 -11.81 12.03
N GLU A 25 21.31 -12.78 12.90
CA GLU A 25 20.65 -12.56 14.20
C GLU A 25 21.38 -11.57 15.12
N SER A 26 22.72 -11.46 14.96
CA SER A 26 23.55 -10.54 15.74
C SER A 26 23.37 -9.07 15.38
N ILE A 27 22.67 -8.76 14.28
CA ILE A 27 22.43 -7.38 13.84
C ILE A 27 21.18 -6.86 14.54
N ASP A 28 21.38 -5.98 15.50
CA ASP A 28 20.32 -5.26 16.23
C ASP A 28 20.32 -3.80 15.74
N ALA A 29 19.71 -3.57 14.59
CA ALA A 29 19.57 -2.26 13.97
C ALA A 29 18.13 -1.99 13.59
N ASN A 30 17.66 -0.75 13.80
CA ASN A 30 16.34 -0.30 13.33
C ASN A 30 16.37 0.12 11.85
N GLU A 31 17.54 0.46 11.33
CA GLU A 31 17.74 0.89 9.96
C GLU A 31 19.04 0.37 9.37
N LEU A 32 18.99 -0.14 8.15
CA LEU A 32 20.13 -0.50 7.33
C LEU A 32 20.18 0.41 6.10
N ILE A 33 21.23 1.21 5.97
CA ILE A 33 21.44 2.14 4.86
C ILE A 33 22.34 1.47 3.82
N PHE A 34 21.76 1.10 2.69
CA PHE A 34 22.47 0.52 1.57
C PHE A 34 23.11 1.62 0.71
N SER A 35 24.38 1.50 0.40
CA SER A 35 25.13 2.48 -0.37
C SER A 35 25.97 1.83 -1.45
N GLY A 36 25.82 2.28 -2.69
CA GLY A 36 26.55 1.80 -3.84
C GLY A 36 25.86 0.62 -4.56
N SER A 37 26.60 0.00 -5.47
CA SER A 37 26.11 -1.07 -6.34
C SER A 37 26.46 -2.44 -5.72
N PHE A 38 25.46 -3.31 -5.57
CA PHE A 38 25.59 -4.66 -5.04
C PHE A 38 25.53 -5.67 -6.18
N SER A 39 26.61 -6.43 -6.36
CA SER A 39 26.74 -7.46 -7.40
C SER A 39 27.89 -8.40 -7.09
N GLY A 40 27.86 -9.62 -7.66
CA GLY A 40 28.95 -10.60 -7.51
C GLY A 40 29.13 -11.15 -6.10
N LEU A 41 28.13 -11.03 -5.24
CA LEU A 41 28.17 -11.49 -3.85
C LEU A 41 27.99 -13.02 -3.73
N GLY A 42 27.54 -13.71 -4.78
CA GLY A 42 27.23 -15.13 -4.74
C GLY A 42 25.91 -15.48 -4.07
N VAL A 43 25.10 -14.49 -3.69
CA VAL A 43 23.74 -14.67 -3.16
C VAL A 43 22.71 -14.28 -4.20
N ASN A 44 21.57 -14.97 -4.24
CA ASN A 44 20.46 -14.67 -5.13
C ASN A 44 19.44 -13.70 -4.50
N ALA A 45 19.36 -13.71 -3.16
CA ALA A 45 18.42 -12.90 -2.40
C ALA A 45 19.11 -12.18 -1.23
N ILE A 46 18.50 -11.08 -0.81
CA ILE A 46 18.72 -10.47 0.51
C ILE A 46 17.45 -10.75 1.30
N THR A 47 17.54 -11.66 2.28
CA THR A 47 16.40 -12.13 3.08
C THR A 47 16.33 -11.38 4.40
N ILE A 48 15.17 -10.77 4.66
CA ILE A 48 14.87 -10.02 5.88
C ILE A 48 13.75 -10.71 6.64
N ASP A 49 14.05 -11.18 7.84
CA ASP A 49 13.16 -12.02 8.67
C ASP A 49 12.53 -11.29 9.87
N ARG A 50 12.81 -9.99 10.03
CA ARG A 50 12.32 -9.17 11.16
C ARG A 50 12.19 -7.70 10.80
N ALA A 51 11.50 -6.93 11.66
CA ALA A 51 11.29 -5.51 11.49
C ALA A 51 12.61 -4.73 11.40
N VAL A 52 12.86 -4.12 10.25
CA VAL A 52 13.99 -3.23 9.99
C VAL A 52 13.66 -2.30 8.82
N ASN A 53 14.16 -1.08 8.86
CA ASN A 53 14.07 -0.14 7.75
C ASN A 53 15.27 -0.31 6.82
N LEU A 54 15.03 -0.73 5.58
CA LEU A 54 16.04 -0.74 4.53
C LEU A 54 15.95 0.58 3.76
N LYS A 55 17.01 1.34 3.76
CA LYS A 55 17.07 2.62 3.05
C LYS A 55 18.19 2.64 2.03
N GLY A 56 17.84 2.82 0.77
CA GLY A 56 18.81 3.05 -0.31
C GLY A 56 19.28 4.50 -0.36
N THR A 57 20.58 4.71 -0.57
CA THR A 57 21.10 6.00 -1.00
C THR A 57 20.85 6.17 -2.51
N ASN A 58 21.05 7.36 -3.06
CA ASN A 58 20.85 7.63 -4.49
C ASN A 58 21.62 6.70 -5.45
N SER A 59 22.61 5.96 -4.95
CA SER A 59 23.40 4.98 -5.70
C SER A 59 23.13 3.52 -5.32
N ALA A 60 22.18 3.25 -4.40
CA ALA A 60 21.89 1.90 -3.97
C ALA A 60 21.22 1.09 -5.09
N ALA A 61 21.95 0.13 -5.65
CA ALA A 61 21.46 -0.72 -6.72
C ALA A 61 21.76 -2.20 -6.43
N LEU A 62 20.73 -3.03 -6.46
CA LEU A 62 20.85 -4.49 -6.39
C LEU A 62 20.83 -5.04 -7.83
N ASN A 63 21.87 -5.76 -8.23
CA ASN A 63 21.99 -6.29 -9.59
C ASN A 63 21.98 -7.82 -9.58
N ASP A 64 20.93 -8.42 -10.13
CA ASP A 64 20.60 -9.84 -10.08
C ASP A 64 20.52 -10.40 -8.66
N ILE A 65 20.10 -9.57 -7.71
CA ILE A 65 19.82 -9.92 -6.32
C ILE A 65 18.44 -9.38 -5.98
N TYR A 66 17.52 -10.24 -5.58
CA TYR A 66 16.17 -9.81 -5.19
C TYR A 66 16.06 -9.60 -3.68
N LEU A 67 15.02 -8.86 -3.25
CA LEU A 67 14.69 -8.73 -1.84
C LEU A 67 13.64 -9.78 -1.46
N GLU A 68 13.93 -10.57 -0.43
CA GLU A 68 13.00 -11.52 0.18
C GLU A 68 12.62 -11.04 1.58
N LEU A 69 11.35 -10.65 1.76
CA LEU A 69 10.83 -10.00 2.95
C LEU A 69 9.86 -10.95 3.65
N ILE A 70 10.33 -11.62 4.68
CA ILE A 70 9.59 -12.65 5.42
C ILE A 70 9.30 -12.24 6.88
N GLY A 71 9.78 -11.08 7.30
CA GLY A 71 9.53 -10.50 8.61
C GLY A 71 8.40 -9.46 8.59
N ASN A 72 7.74 -9.28 9.73
CA ASN A 72 6.71 -8.25 9.87
C ASN A 72 7.33 -6.86 10.10
N GLY A 73 6.67 -5.79 9.62
CA GLY A 73 7.08 -4.41 9.88
C GLY A 73 8.34 -3.97 9.15
N ILE A 74 8.67 -4.59 8.03
CA ILE A 74 9.83 -4.21 7.20
C ILE A 74 9.46 -3.01 6.33
N SER A 75 10.37 -2.03 6.24
CA SER A 75 10.26 -0.92 5.29
C SER A 75 11.43 -0.94 4.31
N VAL A 76 11.13 -0.81 3.02
CA VAL A 76 12.11 -0.69 1.92
C VAL A 76 11.89 0.66 1.26
N ASP A 77 12.90 1.51 1.20
CA ASP A 77 12.81 2.88 0.69
C ASP A 77 13.99 3.22 -0.24
N ASN A 78 13.68 3.69 -1.43
CA ASN A 78 14.64 4.28 -2.38
C ASN A 78 15.72 3.30 -2.90
N PHE A 79 15.30 2.12 -3.37
CA PHE A 79 16.19 1.14 -4.02
C PHE A 79 16.05 1.15 -5.53
N THR A 80 17.15 0.84 -6.21
CA THR A 80 17.14 0.40 -7.62
C THR A 80 17.42 -1.11 -7.63
N ILE A 81 16.51 -1.91 -8.18
CA ILE A 81 16.62 -3.36 -8.24
C ILE A 81 16.61 -3.76 -9.72
N ASN A 82 17.72 -4.27 -10.22
CA ASN A 82 17.91 -4.68 -11.61
C ASN A 82 17.99 -6.19 -11.70
N ILE A 83 17.01 -6.83 -12.29
CA ILE A 83 16.89 -8.28 -12.40
C ILE A 83 16.98 -8.72 -13.87
N ASN A 84 17.89 -9.66 -14.14
CA ASN A 84 18.03 -10.31 -15.45
C ASN A 84 18.08 -11.83 -15.35
N LYS A 85 18.26 -12.42 -14.16
CA LYS A 85 18.47 -13.88 -13.99
C LYS A 85 17.69 -14.49 -12.84
N GLN A 86 16.99 -13.70 -12.05
CA GLN A 86 16.21 -14.18 -10.90
C GLN A 86 14.72 -14.23 -11.27
N ASP A 87 13.98 -15.04 -10.53
CA ASP A 87 12.53 -15.18 -10.72
C ASP A 87 11.75 -13.99 -10.15
N TYR A 88 12.33 -13.27 -9.18
CA TYR A 88 11.72 -12.16 -8.48
C TYR A 88 12.61 -10.91 -8.46
N GLY A 89 12.01 -9.73 -8.29
CA GLY A 89 12.69 -8.49 -7.90
C GLY A 89 12.51 -8.22 -6.41
N ILE A 90 11.26 -8.27 -5.95
CA ILE A 90 10.89 -8.21 -4.53
C ILE A 90 9.89 -9.34 -4.26
N TYR A 91 10.18 -10.14 -3.25
CA TYR A 91 9.30 -11.22 -2.80
C TYR A 91 8.92 -11.01 -1.33
N VAL A 92 7.61 -10.90 -1.06
CA VAL A 92 7.05 -10.77 0.28
C VAL A 92 6.27 -12.04 0.60
N ALA A 93 6.69 -12.79 1.61
CA ALA A 93 6.07 -14.07 1.95
C ALA A 93 5.60 -14.12 3.41
N ASN A 94 4.29 -14.32 3.62
CA ASN A 94 3.67 -14.48 4.94
C ASN A 94 4.03 -13.39 5.96
N ALA A 95 4.33 -12.18 5.51
CA ALA A 95 4.76 -11.04 6.31
C ALA A 95 3.65 -9.98 6.40
N ALA A 96 3.54 -9.31 7.56
CA ALA A 96 2.57 -8.25 7.77
C ALA A 96 3.24 -6.87 7.89
N ASP A 97 2.49 -5.82 7.53
CA ASP A 97 2.91 -4.42 7.67
C ASP A 97 4.23 -4.10 6.94
N VAL A 98 4.44 -4.73 5.77
CA VAL A 98 5.58 -4.46 4.90
C VAL A 98 5.29 -3.23 4.03
N VAL A 99 6.24 -2.31 3.95
CA VAL A 99 6.16 -1.10 3.13
C VAL A 99 7.31 -1.07 2.13
N VAL A 100 7.00 -1.00 0.83
CA VAL A 100 7.97 -0.78 -0.25
C VAL A 100 7.64 0.55 -0.92
N LYS A 101 8.57 1.48 -0.90
CA LYS A 101 8.31 2.82 -1.44
C LYS A 101 9.49 3.44 -2.18
N ASN A 102 9.18 4.40 -3.06
CA ASN A 102 10.14 5.23 -3.80
C ASN A 102 11.22 4.41 -4.54
N SER A 103 10.94 3.17 -4.88
CA SER A 103 11.91 2.24 -5.43
C SER A 103 11.69 1.99 -6.92
N LEU A 104 12.77 1.71 -7.63
CA LEU A 104 12.78 1.37 -9.05
C LEU A 104 13.10 -0.11 -9.20
N VAL A 105 12.18 -0.89 -9.74
CA VAL A 105 12.39 -2.30 -10.08
C VAL A 105 12.44 -2.46 -11.59
N ASN A 106 13.62 -2.72 -12.11
CA ASN A 106 13.86 -3.04 -13.52
C ASN A 106 13.96 -4.54 -13.68
N PHE A 107 12.92 -5.17 -14.18
CA PHE A 107 12.86 -6.60 -14.36
C PHE A 107 12.94 -6.95 -15.86
N ASN A 108 13.99 -7.64 -16.25
CA ASN A 108 14.19 -8.12 -17.60
C ASN A 108 14.25 -9.66 -17.58
N ASP A 109 13.19 -10.31 -18.02
CA ASP A 109 13.06 -11.78 -17.99
C ASP A 109 14.07 -12.46 -18.93
N ALA A 110 15.00 -13.22 -18.35
CA ALA A 110 16.00 -13.99 -19.06
C ALA A 110 15.63 -15.46 -19.34
N GLY A 111 14.37 -15.85 -19.11
CA GLY A 111 13.94 -17.21 -19.39
C GLY A 111 13.93 -18.17 -18.19
N THR A 112 13.90 -17.67 -16.96
CA THR A 112 13.72 -18.45 -15.71
C THR A 112 12.34 -19.08 -15.58
N SER A 113 12.07 -19.87 -14.52
CA SER A 113 10.79 -20.62 -14.38
C SER A 113 9.59 -19.72 -14.11
N ASP A 114 9.75 -18.70 -13.27
CA ASP A 114 8.77 -17.64 -13.01
C ASP A 114 9.39 -16.28 -13.35
N ALA A 115 8.57 -15.25 -13.52
CA ALA A 115 9.04 -13.93 -13.86
C ALA A 115 8.09 -12.87 -13.26
N ILE A 116 8.35 -12.49 -12.01
CA ILE A 116 7.50 -11.57 -11.25
C ILE A 116 8.38 -10.48 -10.63
N ALA A 117 8.18 -9.22 -11.06
CA ALA A 117 9.03 -8.14 -10.54
C ALA A 117 8.74 -7.85 -9.06
N VAL A 118 7.46 -7.85 -8.66
CA VAL A 118 7.04 -7.70 -7.24
C VAL A 118 6.00 -8.77 -6.94
N TYR A 119 6.36 -9.74 -6.13
CA TYR A 119 5.48 -10.83 -5.69
C TYR A 119 5.19 -10.74 -4.20
N ALA A 120 3.93 -10.80 -3.84
CA ALA A 120 3.51 -10.92 -2.45
C ALA A 120 2.56 -12.10 -2.29
N ASN A 121 2.86 -13.00 -1.36
CA ASN A 121 2.05 -14.15 -1.05
C ASN A 121 1.80 -14.25 0.46
N GLY A 122 0.53 -14.35 0.85
CA GLY A 122 0.13 -14.44 2.26
C GLY A 122 0.42 -13.19 3.10
N ALA A 123 0.62 -12.04 2.48
CA ALA A 123 1.00 -10.81 3.17
C ALA A 123 -0.21 -10.06 3.74
N GLY A 124 -0.04 -9.50 4.97
CA GLY A 124 -1.02 -8.63 5.62
C GLY A 124 -0.62 -7.15 5.56
N ASN A 125 -1.54 -6.26 5.16
CA ASN A 125 -1.33 -4.80 5.12
C ASN A 125 -0.08 -4.35 4.33
N LEU A 126 0.28 -5.08 3.27
CA LEU A 126 1.37 -4.69 2.38
C LEU A 126 1.11 -3.30 1.77
N GLN A 127 2.12 -2.46 1.69
CA GLN A 127 2.04 -1.16 1.03
C GLN A 127 3.12 -1.05 -0.06
N LEU A 128 2.69 -0.86 -1.31
CA LEU A 128 3.54 -0.54 -2.45
C LEU A 128 3.24 0.91 -2.86
N ILE A 129 4.14 1.85 -2.50
CA ILE A 129 3.85 3.29 -2.62
C ILE A 129 4.92 3.99 -3.44
N ASN A 130 4.50 4.75 -4.46
CA ASN A 130 5.39 5.61 -5.25
C ASN A 130 6.59 4.87 -5.87
N ASN A 131 6.40 3.60 -6.28
CA ASN A 131 7.43 2.82 -6.94
C ASN A 131 7.30 2.91 -8.46
N THR A 132 8.41 2.68 -9.14
CA THR A 132 8.42 2.45 -10.59
C THR A 132 8.81 1.00 -10.86
N VAL A 133 7.95 0.26 -11.55
CA VAL A 133 8.20 -1.11 -11.99
C VAL A 133 8.28 -1.11 -13.52
N THR A 134 9.44 -1.42 -14.04
CA THR A 134 9.66 -1.61 -15.49
C THR A 134 9.88 -3.10 -15.74
N TYR A 135 9.02 -3.70 -16.54
CA TYR A 135 9.03 -5.13 -16.83
C TYR A 135 9.18 -5.39 -18.32
N SER A 136 10.09 -6.24 -18.70
CA SER A 136 10.27 -6.72 -20.08
C SER A 136 10.34 -8.25 -20.09
N GLY A 137 9.23 -8.89 -20.46
CA GLY A 137 9.15 -10.33 -20.61
C GLY A 137 9.63 -10.78 -21.99
N GLN A 138 10.35 -11.90 -22.04
CA GLN A 138 10.80 -12.53 -23.31
C GLN A 138 10.42 -14.00 -23.42
N SER A 139 9.92 -14.64 -22.39
CA SER A 139 9.76 -16.08 -22.39
C SER A 139 8.38 -16.59 -22.77
N LYS A 140 8.41 -17.65 -23.58
CA LYS A 140 7.24 -18.40 -24.01
C LYS A 140 7.00 -19.55 -23.03
N GLY A 141 5.73 -19.74 -22.60
CA GLY A 141 5.33 -20.96 -21.88
C GLY A 141 5.56 -20.99 -20.39
N LYS A 142 5.67 -19.84 -19.72
CA LYS A 142 5.74 -19.73 -18.26
C LYS A 142 4.37 -19.71 -17.62
N THR A 143 4.30 -20.19 -16.37
CA THR A 143 3.07 -20.24 -15.60
C THR A 143 2.74 -18.89 -14.93
N LEU A 144 3.73 -18.08 -14.58
CA LEU A 144 3.55 -16.80 -13.90
C LEU A 144 4.46 -15.72 -14.52
N ASN A 145 3.85 -14.75 -15.19
CA ASN A 145 4.52 -13.61 -15.81
C ASN A 145 3.78 -12.33 -15.44
N HIS A 146 4.14 -11.72 -14.31
CA HIS A 146 3.47 -10.51 -13.85
C HIS A 146 4.46 -9.48 -13.33
N PRO A 147 4.39 -8.21 -13.74
CA PRO A 147 5.12 -7.15 -13.07
C PRO A 147 4.81 -7.06 -11.58
N VAL A 148 3.53 -7.11 -11.21
CA VAL A 148 3.08 -7.11 -9.81
C VAL A 148 2.06 -8.23 -9.61
N HIS A 149 2.33 -9.12 -8.67
CA HIS A 149 1.43 -10.21 -8.28
C HIS A 149 1.18 -10.20 -6.78
N ILE A 150 -0.07 -10.05 -6.39
CA ILE A 150 -0.55 -10.05 -5.00
C ILE A 150 -1.43 -11.28 -4.83
N ASP A 151 -1.00 -12.23 -4.02
CA ASP A 151 -1.62 -13.54 -3.88
C ASP A 151 -1.89 -13.85 -2.40
N ASP A 152 -3.10 -14.30 -2.09
CA ASP A 152 -3.56 -14.63 -0.72
C ASP A 152 -3.25 -13.52 0.32
N CYS A 153 -3.30 -12.26 -0.10
CA CYS A 153 -2.99 -11.11 0.73
C CYS A 153 -4.25 -10.45 1.30
N ARG A 154 -4.10 -9.77 2.44
CA ARG A 154 -5.20 -9.03 3.03
C ARG A 154 -4.82 -7.58 3.33
N GLY A 155 -5.62 -6.63 2.82
CA GLY A 155 -5.44 -5.21 3.10
C GLY A 155 -4.27 -4.55 2.36
N ALA A 156 -3.78 -5.15 1.27
CA ALA A 156 -2.68 -4.59 0.49
C ALA A 156 -3.08 -3.24 -0.16
N ILE A 157 -2.15 -2.30 -0.19
CA ILE A 157 -2.30 -0.97 -0.82
C ILE A 157 -1.24 -0.83 -1.90
N ILE A 158 -1.67 -0.60 -3.13
CA ILE A 158 -0.84 -0.30 -4.30
C ILE A 158 -1.17 1.13 -4.70
N GLU A 159 -0.30 2.09 -4.35
CA GLU A 159 -0.64 3.51 -4.49
C GLU A 159 0.47 4.33 -5.14
N ASN A 160 0.09 5.24 -6.06
CA ASN A 160 0.98 6.17 -6.75
C ASN A 160 2.14 5.49 -7.53
N ASN A 161 2.02 4.21 -7.91
CA ASN A 161 3.08 3.53 -8.64
C ASN A 161 2.96 3.75 -10.14
N THR A 162 4.11 3.70 -10.82
CA THR A 162 4.20 3.62 -12.28
C THR A 162 4.62 2.22 -12.67
N ILE A 163 3.75 1.46 -13.33
CA ILE A 163 3.97 0.08 -13.74
C ILE A 163 3.97 0.03 -15.26
N ASN A 164 5.15 -0.16 -15.85
CA ASN A 164 5.37 -0.22 -17.29
C ASN A 164 5.75 -1.63 -17.70
N ALA A 165 4.81 -2.36 -18.26
CA ALA A 165 5.00 -3.72 -18.70
C ALA A 165 5.13 -3.82 -20.23
N LYS A 166 6.07 -4.63 -20.65
CA LYS A 166 6.15 -5.17 -22.02
C LYS A 166 6.14 -6.69 -21.93
N MET A 167 4.98 -7.28 -22.16
CA MET A 167 4.75 -8.71 -21.98
C MET A 167 4.95 -9.46 -23.30
N PRO A 168 5.45 -10.71 -23.28
CA PRO A 168 5.34 -11.56 -24.44
C PRO A 168 3.88 -11.91 -24.63
N SER A 169 3.41 -11.94 -25.87
CA SER A 169 2.10 -12.51 -26.15
C SER A 169 2.14 -14.02 -25.91
N LEU A 170 1.24 -14.52 -25.08
CA LEU A 170 1.16 -15.96 -24.78
C LEU A 170 0.37 -16.70 -25.84
N ALA A 171 1.02 -17.66 -26.50
CA ALA A 171 0.31 -18.63 -27.33
C ALA A 171 -0.36 -19.66 -26.39
N ILE A 172 -1.67 -19.59 -26.24
CA ILE A 172 -2.43 -20.60 -25.52
C ILE A 172 -2.55 -21.84 -26.42
N ASP A 173 -1.91 -22.94 -26.04
CA ASP A 173 -2.05 -24.25 -26.69
C ASP A 173 -3.25 -24.97 -26.05
N TYR A 174 -4.41 -24.85 -26.67
CA TYR A 174 -5.68 -25.44 -26.15
C TYR A 174 -5.65 -26.97 -26.05
N ASP A 175 -4.78 -27.67 -26.77
CA ASP A 175 -4.67 -29.13 -26.69
C ASP A 175 -3.96 -29.62 -25.42
N LYS A 176 -3.37 -28.71 -24.66
CA LYS A 176 -2.63 -29.00 -23.42
C LYS A 176 -3.20 -28.31 -22.16
N ILE A 177 -4.32 -27.61 -22.27
CA ILE A 177 -4.93 -26.92 -21.14
C ILE A 177 -5.70 -27.92 -20.27
N THR A 178 -5.15 -28.26 -19.12
CA THR A 178 -5.97 -28.57 -17.94
C THR A 178 -6.48 -27.24 -17.39
N TYR A 179 -7.74 -27.14 -16.99
CA TYR A 179 -8.42 -25.94 -16.49
C TYR A 179 -7.67 -25.19 -15.34
N ALA A 180 -6.61 -25.77 -14.81
CA ALA A 180 -5.75 -25.23 -13.77
C ALA A 180 -4.59 -24.31 -14.26
N ALA A 181 -4.37 -24.19 -15.56
CA ALA A 181 -3.19 -23.51 -16.11
C ALA A 181 -3.56 -22.42 -17.14
N ILE A 182 -4.54 -21.57 -16.83
CA ILE A 182 -4.75 -20.36 -17.62
C ILE A 182 -3.67 -19.37 -17.20
N THR A 183 -2.68 -19.17 -18.05
CA THR A 183 -1.64 -18.16 -17.87
C THR A 183 -2.20 -16.79 -18.22
N TYR A 184 -2.22 -15.91 -17.24
CA TYR A 184 -2.63 -14.51 -17.40
C TYR A 184 -1.39 -13.63 -17.67
N SER A 185 -1.50 -12.68 -18.59
CA SER A 185 -0.45 -11.68 -18.87
C SER A 185 -0.83 -10.31 -18.32
N ALA A 186 -1.14 -10.24 -17.04
CA ALA A 186 -1.57 -9.02 -16.36
C ALA A 186 -0.38 -8.20 -15.84
N ALA A 187 -0.43 -6.89 -16.02
CA ALA A 187 0.57 -5.99 -15.43
C ALA A 187 0.45 -5.95 -13.89
N VAL A 188 -0.76 -6.03 -13.38
CA VAL A 188 -1.05 -6.20 -11.95
C VAL A 188 -2.04 -7.34 -11.80
N PHE A 189 -1.62 -8.41 -11.16
CA PHE A 189 -2.48 -9.55 -10.83
C PHE A 189 -2.74 -9.59 -9.32
N ILE A 190 -4.01 -9.57 -8.94
CA ILE A 190 -4.47 -9.67 -7.57
C ILE A 190 -5.31 -10.93 -7.46
N ASP A 191 -4.81 -11.89 -6.72
CA ASP A 191 -5.41 -13.22 -6.60
C ASP A 191 -5.80 -13.52 -5.16
N ASN A 192 -6.99 -14.05 -4.94
CA ASN A 192 -7.51 -14.47 -3.63
C ASN A 192 -7.20 -13.48 -2.47
N SER A 193 -7.25 -12.18 -2.76
CA SER A 193 -6.73 -11.14 -1.87
C SER A 193 -7.83 -10.15 -1.49
N ASP A 194 -8.15 -10.08 -0.19
CA ASP A 194 -9.27 -9.29 0.33
C ASP A 194 -8.85 -7.87 0.75
N ASN A 195 -9.76 -6.89 0.59
CA ASN A 195 -9.61 -5.48 0.98
C ASN A 195 -8.40 -4.79 0.34
N VAL A 196 -8.02 -5.21 -0.85
CA VAL A 196 -6.91 -4.61 -1.60
C VAL A 196 -7.33 -3.25 -2.17
N LYS A 197 -6.43 -2.29 -2.13
CA LYS A 197 -6.62 -0.94 -2.69
C LYS A 197 -5.58 -0.66 -3.77
N VAL A 198 -6.04 -0.33 -4.96
CA VAL A 198 -5.22 0.08 -6.10
C VAL A 198 -5.56 1.53 -6.42
N LEU A 199 -4.69 2.46 -6.02
CA LEU A 199 -5.00 3.89 -5.96
C LEU A 199 -3.98 4.72 -6.74
N ASN A 200 -4.45 5.63 -7.58
CA ASN A 200 -3.61 6.65 -8.24
C ASN A 200 -2.42 6.08 -9.04
N ASN A 201 -2.48 4.83 -9.52
CA ASN A 201 -1.39 4.24 -10.26
C ASN A 201 -1.49 4.55 -11.76
N ARG A 202 -0.33 4.56 -12.41
CA ARG A 202 -0.21 4.54 -13.86
C ARG A 202 0.23 3.14 -14.30
N VAL A 203 -0.67 2.38 -14.88
CA VAL A 203 -0.44 1.01 -15.36
C VAL A 203 -0.43 1.00 -16.88
N THR A 204 0.67 0.59 -17.47
CA THR A 204 0.81 0.42 -18.91
C THR A 204 1.24 -1.01 -19.21
N ASN A 205 0.52 -1.71 -20.07
CA ASN A 205 0.92 -3.02 -20.57
C ASN A 205 0.86 -3.07 -22.11
N SER A 206 1.92 -3.56 -22.71
CA SER A 206 2.04 -3.68 -24.15
C SER A 206 2.72 -5.01 -24.54
N TYR A 207 2.47 -5.49 -25.73
CA TYR A 207 3.10 -6.71 -26.22
C TYR A 207 4.50 -6.44 -26.81
N THR A 208 5.41 -7.43 -26.69
CA THR A 208 6.76 -7.37 -27.27
C THR A 208 6.89 -8.11 -28.60
N SER A 209 6.10 -9.17 -28.80
CA SER A 209 6.14 -9.99 -30.01
C SER A 209 4.84 -10.75 -30.20
N PHE A 210 4.47 -10.98 -31.46
CA PHE A 210 3.33 -11.80 -31.82
C PHE A 210 3.75 -13.27 -31.91
N SER A 211 3.02 -14.19 -31.28
CA SER A 211 3.24 -15.64 -31.43
C SER A 211 2.00 -16.45 -31.10
N GLY A 212 1.08 -16.61 -32.05
CA GLY A 212 0.03 -17.62 -31.92
C GLY A 212 -1.41 -17.15 -32.11
N MET A 213 -2.37 -18.06 -31.90
CA MET A 213 -3.78 -17.83 -32.21
C MET A 213 -4.52 -17.07 -31.10
N PHE A 214 -4.02 -17.09 -29.86
CA PHE A 214 -4.67 -16.51 -28.70
C PHE A 214 -3.67 -15.69 -27.87
N ASP A 215 -3.40 -14.46 -28.31
CA ASP A 215 -2.50 -13.53 -27.63
C ASP A 215 -3.31 -12.61 -26.72
N THR A 216 -3.22 -12.81 -25.41
CA THR A 216 -3.92 -12.01 -24.41
C THR A 216 -2.97 -11.10 -23.64
N ILE A 217 -3.30 -9.82 -23.51
CA ILE A 217 -2.60 -8.83 -22.69
C ILE A 217 -3.60 -8.16 -21.77
N GLU A 218 -3.30 -8.12 -20.47
CA GLU A 218 -4.18 -7.60 -19.46
C GLU A 218 -3.52 -6.45 -18.65
N GLY A 219 -4.31 -5.47 -18.23
CA GLY A 219 -3.85 -4.37 -17.38
C GLY A 219 -3.85 -4.77 -15.91
N ILE A 220 -5.00 -4.67 -15.27
CA ILE A 220 -5.23 -5.11 -13.90
C ILE A 220 -6.22 -6.27 -13.91
N LEU A 221 -5.80 -7.39 -13.38
CA LEU A 221 -6.63 -8.58 -13.18
C LEU A 221 -6.86 -8.79 -11.68
N ILE A 222 -8.11 -8.91 -11.26
CA ILE A 222 -8.50 -9.22 -9.89
C ILE A 222 -9.33 -10.49 -9.90
N ARG A 223 -8.88 -11.51 -9.19
CA ARG A 223 -9.51 -12.81 -9.12
C ARG A 223 -9.91 -13.17 -7.68
N ALA A 224 -11.12 -13.68 -7.49
CA ALA A 224 -11.60 -14.26 -6.22
C ALA A 224 -11.38 -13.39 -4.96
N SER A 225 -11.51 -12.07 -5.08
CA SER A 225 -11.13 -11.10 -4.04
C SER A 225 -12.35 -10.32 -3.52
N LYS A 226 -12.42 -10.07 -2.20
CA LYS A 226 -13.51 -9.32 -1.57
C LYS A 226 -13.09 -7.89 -1.25
N ASN A 227 -14.03 -6.95 -1.44
CA ASN A 227 -13.88 -5.52 -1.18
C ASN A 227 -12.68 -4.86 -1.88
N PRO A 228 -12.30 -5.21 -3.12
CA PRO A 228 -11.25 -4.51 -3.82
C PRO A 228 -11.69 -3.08 -4.16
N VAL A 229 -10.77 -2.13 -4.01
CA VAL A 229 -10.96 -0.72 -4.39
C VAL A 229 -9.95 -0.39 -5.49
N VAL A 230 -10.45 -0.04 -6.68
CA VAL A 230 -9.63 0.41 -7.82
C VAL A 230 -10.03 1.86 -8.11
N LYS A 231 -9.19 2.82 -7.72
CA LYS A 231 -9.59 4.23 -7.77
C LYS A 231 -8.50 5.15 -8.31
N SER A 232 -8.91 6.09 -9.17
CA SER A 232 -8.06 7.15 -9.71
C SER A 232 -6.81 6.63 -10.45
N ASN A 233 -6.89 5.44 -11.05
CA ASN A 233 -5.78 4.88 -11.81
C ASN A 233 -5.91 5.25 -13.29
N MET A 234 -4.76 5.35 -13.97
CA MET A 234 -4.67 5.37 -15.42
C MET A 234 -4.18 3.99 -15.90
N ILE A 235 -5.03 3.27 -16.62
CA ILE A 235 -4.78 1.91 -17.10
C ILE A 235 -4.77 1.93 -18.62
N ASN A 236 -3.62 1.67 -19.24
CA ASN A 236 -3.44 1.65 -20.67
C ASN A 236 -2.93 0.29 -21.13
N VAL A 237 -3.70 -0.41 -21.94
CA VAL A 237 -3.33 -1.72 -22.50
C VAL A 237 -3.32 -1.66 -24.01
N THR A 238 -2.25 -2.15 -24.61
CA THR A 238 -2.12 -2.25 -26.07
C THR A 238 -1.67 -3.65 -26.46
N GLY A 239 -2.47 -4.35 -27.24
CA GLY A 239 -2.20 -5.72 -27.66
C GLY A 239 -2.44 -5.94 -29.15
N HIS A 240 -2.09 -7.15 -29.61
CA HIS A 240 -2.29 -7.51 -31.01
C HIS A 240 -3.63 -8.20 -31.28
N LYS A 241 -4.02 -9.21 -30.47
CA LYS A 241 -5.27 -9.96 -30.69
C LYS A 241 -6.33 -9.79 -29.61
N TYR A 242 -5.97 -9.93 -28.34
CA TYR A 242 -6.89 -9.83 -27.22
C TYR A 242 -6.33 -8.89 -26.16
N THR A 243 -7.10 -7.88 -25.78
CA THR A 243 -6.73 -6.95 -24.72
C THR A 243 -7.84 -6.80 -23.70
N TYR A 244 -7.45 -6.75 -22.41
CA TYR A 244 -8.33 -6.52 -21.29
C TYR A 244 -7.69 -5.49 -20.35
N ALA A 245 -8.26 -4.30 -20.20
CA ALA A 245 -7.61 -3.30 -19.39
C ALA A 245 -7.87 -3.51 -17.89
N LEU A 246 -9.10 -3.81 -17.49
CA LEU A 246 -9.46 -4.14 -16.12
C LEU A 246 -10.40 -5.35 -16.10
N LYS A 247 -10.05 -6.36 -15.31
CA LYS A 247 -10.79 -7.63 -15.32
C LYS A 247 -11.05 -8.14 -13.90
N PHE A 248 -12.29 -8.55 -13.63
CA PHE A 248 -12.72 -9.21 -12.41
C PHE A 248 -13.22 -10.60 -12.74
N VAL A 249 -12.60 -11.61 -12.17
CA VAL A 249 -12.95 -13.02 -12.47
C VAL A 249 -13.12 -13.85 -11.20
N SER A 250 -13.90 -14.90 -11.32
CA SER A 250 -14.06 -15.92 -10.31
C SER A 250 -13.01 -17.03 -10.46
N MET A 251 -12.80 -17.80 -9.40
CA MET A 251 -12.08 -19.07 -9.46
C MET A 251 -12.85 -20.18 -8.74
N MET A 252 -12.49 -21.41 -9.00
CA MET A 252 -12.96 -22.56 -8.20
C MET A 252 -11.95 -22.84 -7.08
N ASP A 253 -12.43 -22.96 -5.86
CA ASP A 253 -11.60 -23.40 -4.73
C ASP A 253 -11.36 -24.93 -4.80
N SER A 254 -10.59 -25.46 -3.85
CA SER A 254 -10.27 -26.90 -3.76
C SER A 254 -11.50 -27.80 -3.60
N ASP A 255 -12.63 -27.26 -3.15
CA ASP A 255 -13.89 -27.95 -2.92
C ASP A 255 -14.89 -27.76 -4.10
N TYR A 256 -14.42 -27.24 -5.21
CA TYR A 256 -15.19 -26.89 -6.43
C TYR A 256 -16.27 -25.81 -6.20
N ASN A 257 -16.15 -24.97 -5.15
CA ASN A 257 -17.01 -23.81 -4.99
C ASN A 257 -16.48 -22.65 -5.80
N VAL A 258 -17.38 -21.90 -6.42
CA VAL A 258 -16.99 -20.71 -7.16
C VAL A 258 -16.81 -19.54 -6.19
N VAL A 259 -15.61 -18.98 -6.14
CA VAL A 259 -15.24 -17.80 -5.36
C VAL A 259 -15.12 -16.62 -6.32
N GLY A 260 -15.89 -15.57 -6.08
CA GLY A 260 -15.92 -14.39 -6.95
C GLY A 260 -15.39 -13.11 -6.30
N CYS A 261 -15.46 -12.03 -7.06
CA CYS A 261 -15.08 -10.71 -6.57
C CYS A 261 -16.30 -10.00 -5.97
N LEU A 262 -16.32 -9.81 -4.64
CA LEU A 262 -17.47 -9.23 -3.94
C LEU A 262 -17.19 -7.80 -3.47
N ASN A 263 -18.22 -6.93 -3.59
CA ASN A 263 -18.17 -5.52 -3.17
C ASN A 263 -17.06 -4.72 -3.88
N ILE A 264 -16.85 -4.95 -5.17
CA ILE A 264 -15.88 -4.16 -5.94
C ILE A 264 -16.26 -2.67 -5.91
N ASN A 265 -15.28 -1.81 -5.78
CA ASN A 265 -15.45 -0.36 -5.88
C ASN A 265 -14.43 0.20 -6.88
N VAL A 266 -14.91 0.44 -8.11
CA VAL A 266 -14.10 0.93 -9.22
C VAL A 266 -14.50 2.36 -9.50
N ALA A 267 -13.64 3.33 -9.17
CA ALA A 267 -14.05 4.73 -9.24
C ALA A 267 -12.98 5.66 -9.82
N ASP A 268 -13.43 6.65 -10.58
CA ASP A 268 -12.60 7.77 -11.05
C ASP A 268 -11.36 7.31 -11.87
N ASN A 269 -11.40 6.15 -12.54
CA ASN A 269 -10.28 5.64 -13.32
C ASN A 269 -10.37 6.08 -14.79
N ILE A 270 -9.21 6.19 -15.43
CA ILE A 270 -9.07 6.28 -16.90
C ILE A 270 -8.62 4.91 -17.38
N ILE A 271 -9.46 4.24 -18.18
CA ILE A 271 -9.29 2.86 -18.60
C ILE A 271 -9.27 2.80 -20.13
N ASN A 272 -8.11 2.49 -20.69
CA ASN A 272 -7.91 2.42 -22.14
C ASN A 272 -7.46 1.02 -22.55
N SER A 273 -8.17 0.40 -23.49
CA SER A 273 -7.82 -0.88 -24.08
C SER A 273 -7.77 -0.75 -25.60
N LYS A 274 -6.62 -1.07 -26.19
CA LYS A 274 -6.42 -1.02 -27.64
C LYS A 274 -5.90 -2.33 -28.18
N CYS A 275 -6.54 -2.84 -29.22
CA CYS A 275 -6.12 -4.03 -29.95
C CYS A 275 -5.93 -3.71 -31.45
N ASP A 276 -4.77 -4.06 -31.98
CA ASP A 276 -4.46 -3.73 -33.38
C ASP A 276 -5.23 -4.58 -34.41
N TYR A 277 -5.61 -5.80 -34.03
CA TYR A 277 -6.13 -6.75 -35.03
C TYR A 277 -7.54 -7.27 -34.73
N TYR A 278 -7.84 -7.82 -33.53
CA TYR A 278 -9.07 -8.60 -33.35
C TYR A 278 -9.98 -8.04 -32.27
N TYR A 279 -9.69 -8.26 -30.98
CA TYR A 279 -10.64 -8.11 -29.89
C TYR A 279 -10.09 -7.26 -28.74
N ALA A 280 -10.83 -6.27 -28.29
CA ALA A 280 -10.50 -5.51 -27.10
C ALA A 280 -11.68 -5.44 -26.14
N ASN A 281 -11.36 -5.60 -24.86
CA ASN A 281 -12.27 -5.40 -23.73
C ASN A 281 -11.66 -4.37 -22.78
N ALA A 282 -12.40 -3.32 -22.43
CA ALA A 282 -11.85 -2.38 -21.46
C ALA A 282 -12.11 -2.83 -20.04
N VAL A 283 -13.34 -3.21 -19.70
CA VAL A 283 -13.69 -3.74 -18.38
C VAL A 283 -14.47 -5.03 -18.53
N GLU A 284 -13.97 -6.11 -17.95
CA GLU A 284 -14.65 -7.40 -17.91
C GLU A 284 -15.00 -7.77 -16.48
N VAL A 285 -16.23 -8.25 -16.29
CA VAL A 285 -16.77 -8.69 -15.00
C VAL A 285 -17.35 -10.09 -15.19
N ASP A 286 -16.64 -11.11 -14.70
CA ASP A 286 -17.04 -12.51 -14.82
C ASP A 286 -17.35 -13.10 -13.43
N GLY A 287 -18.63 -13.37 -13.22
CA GLY A 287 -19.23 -13.59 -11.90
C GLY A 287 -19.00 -14.93 -11.24
N PRO A 288 -19.25 -15.01 -9.91
CA PRO A 288 -20.04 -14.07 -9.12
C PRO A 288 -19.30 -12.80 -8.74
N VAL A 289 -19.84 -11.63 -9.12
CA VAL A 289 -19.28 -10.32 -8.80
C VAL A 289 -20.39 -9.38 -8.32
N THR A 290 -20.09 -8.61 -7.26
CA THR A 290 -21.01 -7.56 -6.76
C THR A 290 -20.26 -6.26 -6.54
N GLY A 291 -20.93 -5.11 -6.67
CA GLY A 291 -20.34 -3.81 -6.36
C GLY A 291 -20.70 -2.70 -7.34
N LYS A 292 -19.75 -1.81 -7.64
CA LYS A 292 -20.04 -0.65 -8.48
C LYS A 292 -18.83 -0.17 -9.29
N LEU A 293 -19.13 0.37 -10.48
CA LEU A 293 -18.26 1.18 -11.31
C LEU A 293 -18.80 2.62 -11.33
N LEU A 294 -17.99 3.59 -10.87
CA LEU A 294 -18.44 4.96 -10.63
C LEU A 294 -17.48 5.98 -11.26
N ASN A 295 -17.98 6.90 -12.06
CA ASN A 295 -17.26 8.04 -12.65
C ASN A 295 -15.99 7.64 -13.46
N ASN A 296 -15.93 6.44 -14.05
CA ASN A 296 -14.77 6.03 -14.83
C ASN A 296 -14.87 6.56 -16.27
N SER A 297 -13.71 6.89 -16.86
CA SER A 297 -13.56 7.14 -18.28
C SER A 297 -13.02 5.87 -18.94
N VAL A 298 -13.81 5.25 -19.78
CA VAL A 298 -13.53 3.96 -20.43
C VAL A 298 -13.45 4.17 -21.92
N SER A 299 -12.32 3.84 -22.53
CA SER A 299 -12.11 3.89 -23.97
C SER A 299 -11.57 2.55 -24.49
N VAL A 300 -12.21 2.03 -25.52
CA VAL A 300 -11.78 0.77 -26.13
C VAL A 300 -11.77 0.88 -27.66
N GLU A 301 -10.71 0.40 -28.27
CA GLU A 301 -10.49 0.42 -29.71
C GLU A 301 -9.94 -0.90 -30.21
N ALA A 302 -10.50 -1.42 -31.32
CA ALA A 302 -9.93 -2.55 -32.05
C ALA A 302 -10.32 -2.51 -33.54
N ALA A 303 -9.66 -3.31 -34.34
CA ALA A 303 -10.03 -3.43 -35.77
C ALA A 303 -11.36 -4.16 -35.95
N ASP A 304 -11.65 -5.22 -35.18
CA ASP A 304 -12.81 -6.09 -35.39
C ASP A 304 -13.89 -5.90 -34.34
N VAL A 305 -13.68 -6.36 -33.08
CA VAL A 305 -14.71 -6.36 -32.04
C VAL A 305 -14.21 -5.70 -30.74
N VAL A 306 -15.07 -4.87 -30.14
CA VAL A 306 -14.80 -4.27 -28.82
C VAL A 306 -15.98 -4.36 -27.88
N TYR A 307 -15.64 -4.45 -26.58
CA TYR A 307 -16.55 -4.30 -25.48
C TYR A 307 -16.02 -3.22 -24.51
N GLY A 308 -16.78 -2.17 -24.30
CA GLY A 308 -16.43 -1.15 -23.30
C GLY A 308 -16.53 -1.73 -21.90
N ILE A 309 -17.69 -2.25 -21.55
CA ILE A 309 -17.93 -3.03 -20.33
C ILE A 309 -18.61 -4.34 -20.73
N TYR A 310 -18.06 -5.45 -20.31
CA TYR A 310 -18.58 -6.79 -20.53
C TYR A 310 -18.84 -7.48 -19.20
N SER A 311 -20.08 -7.86 -18.93
CA SER A 311 -20.42 -8.67 -17.75
C SER A 311 -21.00 -10.01 -18.17
N GLN A 312 -20.56 -11.09 -17.53
CA GLN A 312 -21.11 -12.41 -17.77
C GLN A 312 -21.30 -13.20 -16.45
N ALA A 313 -22.37 -13.98 -16.40
CA ALA A 313 -22.78 -14.72 -15.22
C ALA A 313 -22.58 -16.25 -15.38
N ILE A 314 -21.52 -16.68 -16.04
CA ILE A 314 -21.27 -18.10 -16.38
C ILE A 314 -21.14 -18.95 -15.11
N TYR A 315 -20.41 -18.46 -14.11
CA TYR A 315 -20.13 -19.19 -12.88
C TYR A 315 -20.89 -18.67 -11.67
N GLY A 316 -21.74 -17.65 -11.81
CA GLY A 316 -22.53 -17.07 -10.72
C GLY A 316 -23.08 -15.69 -11.04
N ALA A 317 -23.86 -15.14 -10.12
CA ALA A 317 -24.56 -13.88 -10.35
C ALA A 317 -23.61 -12.67 -10.43
N VAL A 318 -23.83 -11.82 -11.42
CA VAL A 318 -23.27 -10.47 -11.48
C VAL A 318 -24.33 -9.48 -11.06
N ASN A 319 -24.05 -8.67 -10.02
CA ASN A 319 -24.90 -7.62 -9.50
C ASN A 319 -24.04 -6.37 -9.33
N VAL A 320 -23.87 -5.60 -10.39
CA VAL A 320 -22.99 -4.45 -10.43
C VAL A 320 -23.76 -3.19 -10.86
N ASP A 321 -23.53 -2.09 -10.16
CA ASP A 321 -24.04 -0.77 -10.50
C ASP A 321 -23.00 -0.01 -11.35
N TYR A 322 -23.40 0.46 -12.53
CA TYR A 322 -22.59 1.26 -13.45
C TYR A 322 -23.11 2.69 -13.43
N ILE A 323 -22.40 3.61 -12.78
CA ILE A 323 -22.90 4.94 -12.46
C ILE A 323 -21.94 6.03 -12.95
N ASN A 324 -22.48 7.01 -13.69
CA ASN A 324 -21.77 8.21 -14.16
C ASN A 324 -20.47 7.92 -14.95
N ASN A 325 -20.35 6.77 -15.60
CA ASN A 325 -19.18 6.46 -16.40
C ASN A 325 -19.31 7.08 -17.80
N THR A 326 -18.19 7.45 -18.40
CA THR A 326 -18.09 7.80 -19.82
C THR A 326 -17.46 6.62 -20.56
N ILE A 327 -18.17 6.05 -21.52
CA ILE A 327 -17.77 4.83 -22.23
C ILE A 327 -17.72 5.13 -23.72
N LEU A 328 -16.57 4.89 -24.34
CA LEU A 328 -16.37 5.00 -25.78
C LEU A 328 -15.85 3.69 -26.33
N ALA A 329 -16.63 3.04 -27.19
CA ALA A 329 -16.27 1.83 -27.89
C ALA A 329 -16.15 2.11 -29.39
N ASN A 330 -15.03 1.76 -30.02
CA ASN A 330 -14.73 2.04 -31.42
C ASN A 330 -14.10 0.83 -32.14
N ALA A 331 -14.84 0.19 -33.03
CA ALA A 331 -14.40 -0.95 -33.82
C ALA A 331 -15.29 -1.24 -35.03
N HIS A 332 -14.95 -2.21 -35.87
CA HIS A 332 -15.92 -2.71 -36.86
C HIS A 332 -17.24 -3.12 -36.19
N THR A 333 -17.17 -3.90 -35.11
CA THR A 333 -18.31 -4.24 -34.23
C THR A 333 -18.05 -3.71 -32.81
N ALA A 334 -18.86 -2.73 -32.38
CA ALA A 334 -18.64 -2.05 -31.11
C ALA A 334 -19.85 -2.21 -30.18
N TYR A 335 -19.64 -2.93 -29.09
CA TYR A 335 -20.55 -3.04 -27.97
C TYR A 335 -20.05 -2.14 -26.84
N ALA A 336 -20.69 -1.02 -26.57
CA ALA A 336 -20.24 -0.16 -25.48
C ALA A 336 -20.48 -0.84 -24.12
N MET A 337 -21.61 -1.52 -23.95
CA MET A 337 -21.87 -2.39 -22.79
C MET A 337 -22.57 -3.68 -23.25
N GLU A 338 -22.04 -4.83 -22.81
CA GLU A 338 -22.75 -6.11 -22.90
C GLU A 338 -22.93 -6.68 -21.48
N LEU A 339 -24.19 -6.84 -21.08
CA LEU A 339 -24.57 -7.15 -19.71
C LEU A 339 -25.38 -8.44 -19.62
N MET A 340 -24.84 -9.42 -18.88
CA MET A 340 -25.47 -10.74 -18.68
C MET A 340 -25.63 -11.09 -17.21
N GLY A 341 -25.76 -10.09 -16.33
CA GLY A 341 -25.90 -10.25 -14.89
C GLY A 341 -27.32 -10.57 -14.41
N ASN A 342 -27.54 -10.47 -13.11
CA ASN A 342 -28.85 -10.70 -12.52
C ASN A 342 -29.58 -9.40 -12.22
N ASP A 343 -29.01 -8.54 -11.39
CA ASP A 343 -29.58 -7.28 -10.98
C ASP A 343 -28.56 -6.16 -11.27
N GLU A 344 -28.62 -5.58 -12.45
CA GLU A 344 -27.67 -4.58 -12.91
C GLU A 344 -28.34 -3.22 -13.10
N LYS A 345 -27.62 -2.16 -12.76
CA LYS A 345 -28.10 -0.79 -12.84
C LYS A 345 -27.13 0.07 -13.64
N VAL A 346 -27.64 0.73 -14.66
CA VAL A 346 -26.90 1.65 -15.52
C VAL A 346 -27.51 3.04 -15.36
N ALA A 347 -26.81 3.97 -14.69
CA ALA A 347 -27.37 5.25 -14.32
C ALA A 347 -26.40 6.43 -14.54
N GLY A 348 -26.86 7.48 -15.20
CA GLY A 348 -26.09 8.71 -15.38
C GLY A 348 -24.88 8.61 -16.32
N ASN A 349 -24.75 7.51 -17.09
CA ASN A 349 -23.59 7.29 -17.95
C ASN A 349 -23.72 8.01 -19.29
N THR A 350 -22.57 8.35 -19.88
CA THR A 350 -22.45 8.71 -21.31
C THR A 350 -21.85 7.52 -22.04
N ILE A 351 -22.64 6.88 -22.89
CA ILE A 351 -22.31 5.61 -23.56
C ILE A 351 -22.27 5.86 -25.07
N THR A 352 -21.14 5.62 -25.69
CA THR A 352 -20.97 5.82 -27.14
C THR A 352 -20.32 4.62 -27.79
N SER A 353 -20.97 4.08 -28.80
CA SER A 353 -20.42 3.04 -29.68
C SER A 353 -20.27 3.56 -31.11
N LYS A 354 -19.11 3.35 -31.72
CA LYS A 354 -18.78 3.79 -33.09
C LYS A 354 -18.25 2.61 -33.91
N GLY A 355 -18.63 2.55 -35.18
CA GLY A 355 -18.15 1.49 -36.06
C GLY A 355 -19.10 1.18 -37.21
N ASN A 356 -19.04 -0.05 -37.70
CA ASN A 356 -20.00 -0.53 -38.69
C ASN A 356 -21.27 -1.10 -38.02
N ILE A 357 -21.10 -1.98 -37.03
CA ILE A 357 -22.17 -2.54 -36.20
C ILE A 357 -21.97 -2.01 -34.78
N THR A 358 -22.98 -1.32 -34.23
CA THR A 358 -22.85 -0.69 -32.90
C THR A 358 -24.04 -1.00 -32.00
N MET A 359 -23.76 -1.25 -30.72
CA MET A 359 -24.75 -1.36 -29.66
C MET A 359 -24.32 -0.45 -28.51
N GLY A 360 -25.25 0.38 -28.03
CA GLY A 360 -25.03 1.13 -26.81
C GLY A 360 -25.01 0.17 -25.63
N ILE A 361 -26.14 -0.49 -25.37
CA ILE A 361 -26.29 -1.55 -24.37
C ILE A 361 -26.91 -2.77 -25.03
N ILE A 362 -26.26 -3.91 -24.95
CA ILE A 362 -26.84 -5.22 -25.25
C ILE A 362 -26.93 -6.02 -23.95
N SER A 363 -28.08 -6.67 -23.69
CA SER A 363 -28.26 -7.32 -22.41
C SER A 363 -29.14 -8.56 -22.48
N SER A 364 -28.76 -9.56 -21.70
CA SER A 364 -29.58 -10.70 -21.27
C SER A 364 -29.76 -10.74 -19.76
N SER A 365 -29.47 -9.65 -19.05
CA SER A 365 -29.59 -9.54 -17.59
C SER A 365 -31.01 -9.85 -17.12
N LYS A 366 -31.14 -10.52 -15.98
CA LYS A 366 -32.43 -10.88 -15.42
C LYS A 366 -33.28 -9.67 -15.03
N ASN A 367 -32.65 -8.64 -14.40
CA ASN A 367 -33.27 -7.34 -14.11
C ASN A 367 -32.26 -6.24 -14.45
N LEU A 368 -32.53 -5.49 -15.51
CA LEU A 368 -31.72 -4.37 -15.93
C LEU A 368 -32.46 -3.06 -15.73
N LYS A 369 -31.83 -2.11 -14.99
CA LYS A 369 -32.35 -0.75 -14.84
C LYS A 369 -31.42 0.25 -15.54
N VAL A 370 -31.98 1.01 -16.49
CA VAL A 370 -31.24 1.98 -17.30
C VAL A 370 -31.90 3.34 -17.18
N PHE A 371 -31.27 4.31 -16.54
CA PHE A 371 -31.91 5.63 -16.36
C PHE A 371 -30.90 6.78 -16.28
N ASN A 372 -31.38 7.96 -16.72
CA ASN A 372 -30.59 9.19 -16.77
C ASN A 372 -29.28 9.05 -17.61
N ASN A 373 -29.24 8.18 -18.60
CA ASN A 373 -28.05 8.00 -19.44
C ASN A 373 -28.20 8.77 -20.76
N THR A 374 -27.05 9.10 -21.35
CA THR A 374 -26.96 9.48 -22.77
C THR A 374 -26.31 8.29 -23.51
N ILE A 375 -27.07 7.71 -24.46
CA ILE A 375 -26.65 6.51 -25.18
C ILE A 375 -26.59 6.83 -26.68
N ASN A 376 -25.41 6.73 -27.28
CA ASN A 376 -25.16 7.01 -28.69
C ASN A 376 -24.67 5.76 -29.39
N SER A 377 -25.48 5.17 -30.25
CA SER A 377 -25.10 4.04 -31.12
C SER A 377 -24.94 4.55 -32.56
N LEU A 378 -23.66 4.82 -32.96
CA LEU A 378 -23.30 5.61 -34.13
C LEU A 378 -22.73 4.75 -35.28
N GLY A 379 -23.28 3.56 -35.49
CA GLY A 379 -22.85 2.67 -36.56
C GLY A 379 -23.25 3.13 -37.96
N SER A 380 -22.48 2.76 -38.97
CA SER A 380 -22.73 3.10 -40.38
C SER A 380 -23.19 1.92 -41.22
N GLY A 381 -23.10 0.70 -40.70
CA GLY A 381 -23.43 -0.54 -41.47
C GLY A 381 -24.91 -0.89 -41.48
N ILE A 382 -25.30 -1.60 -42.49
CA ILE A 382 -26.63 -2.24 -42.58
C ILE A 382 -26.36 -3.75 -42.30
N GLY A 383 -26.86 -4.27 -41.20
CA GLY A 383 -26.63 -5.69 -40.85
C GLY A 383 -27.51 -6.17 -39.72
N THR A 384 -27.67 -7.48 -39.64
CA THR A 384 -28.26 -8.18 -38.52
C THR A 384 -27.13 -8.83 -37.72
N ILE A 385 -27.24 -8.78 -36.38
CA ILE A 385 -26.32 -9.52 -35.52
C ILE A 385 -26.59 -11.01 -35.73
N THR A 386 -25.63 -11.72 -36.30
CA THR A 386 -25.65 -13.18 -36.47
C THR A 386 -24.86 -13.83 -35.35
N GLY A 387 -25.48 -14.02 -34.20
CA GLY A 387 -24.94 -14.79 -33.08
C GLY A 387 -26.09 -15.35 -32.27
N GLY A 388 -26.39 -16.64 -32.46
CA GLY A 388 -27.47 -17.37 -31.80
C GLY A 388 -28.83 -16.71 -31.99
N ASP A 389 -29.77 -17.25 -32.72
CA ASP A 389 -31.22 -16.92 -32.85
C ASP A 389 -31.68 -15.43 -32.60
N ALA A 390 -30.79 -14.48 -32.48
CA ALA A 390 -31.09 -13.09 -32.13
C ALA A 390 -31.38 -12.29 -33.42
N LEU A 391 -32.61 -11.98 -33.65
CA LEU A 391 -33.08 -11.02 -34.64
C LEU A 391 -32.96 -9.59 -34.03
N GLY A 392 -31.74 -9.04 -34.00
CA GLY A 392 -31.48 -7.66 -33.62
C GLY A 392 -31.05 -6.84 -34.83
N GLY A 393 -31.61 -5.65 -35.02
CA GLY A 393 -31.09 -4.70 -36.01
C GLY A 393 -29.73 -4.16 -35.58
N ALA A 394 -28.82 -3.97 -36.56
CA ALA A 394 -27.57 -3.27 -36.31
C ALA A 394 -27.84 -1.83 -35.78
N ASN A 395 -26.88 -1.33 -34.99
CA ASN A 395 -26.85 0.06 -34.54
C ASN A 395 -28.04 0.46 -33.63
N THR A 396 -28.30 -0.36 -32.63
CA THR A 396 -29.35 -0.19 -31.63
C THR A 396 -28.82 0.48 -30.36
N GLY A 397 -29.59 1.36 -29.74
CA GLY A 397 -29.23 2.00 -28.46
C GLY A 397 -29.26 1.02 -27.30
N ILE A 398 -30.38 0.38 -27.03
CA ILE A 398 -30.55 -0.69 -26.03
C ILE A 398 -31.17 -1.90 -26.71
N LEU A 399 -30.53 -3.05 -26.60
CA LEU A 399 -31.00 -4.32 -27.13
C LEU A 399 -31.10 -5.36 -26.01
N ILE A 400 -32.29 -5.86 -25.75
CA ILE A 400 -32.51 -7.02 -24.88
C ILE A 400 -32.55 -8.28 -25.73
N THR A 401 -31.50 -9.11 -25.60
CA THR A 401 -31.32 -10.34 -26.36
C THR A 401 -30.69 -11.41 -25.48
N GLY A 402 -30.53 -12.61 -26.00
CA GLY A 402 -29.90 -13.75 -25.32
C GLY A 402 -30.29 -15.06 -25.97
N ASP A 403 -29.89 -16.17 -25.41
CA ASP A 403 -30.38 -17.47 -25.80
C ASP A 403 -31.89 -17.64 -25.47
N LYS A 404 -32.48 -18.70 -25.92
CA LYS A 404 -33.94 -18.95 -25.75
C LYS A 404 -34.38 -18.96 -24.28
N ASN A 405 -33.48 -19.35 -23.37
CA ASN A 405 -33.82 -19.44 -21.94
C ASN A 405 -33.57 -18.14 -21.21
N SER A 406 -32.42 -17.48 -21.44
CA SER A 406 -32.05 -16.23 -20.78
C SER A 406 -32.96 -15.08 -21.17
N VAL A 407 -33.19 -14.84 -22.44
CA VAL A 407 -34.01 -13.73 -22.94
C VAL A 407 -35.46 -13.78 -22.42
N LYS A 408 -35.98 -14.97 -22.20
CA LYS A 408 -37.34 -15.17 -21.68
C LYS A 408 -37.56 -14.52 -20.31
N TYR A 409 -36.53 -14.47 -19.49
CA TYR A 409 -36.63 -13.96 -18.12
C TYR A 409 -35.96 -12.60 -17.93
N SER A 410 -35.38 -12.04 -18.98
CA SER A 410 -34.73 -10.70 -18.91
C SER A 410 -35.80 -9.61 -18.79
N LYS A 411 -35.63 -8.70 -17.82
CA LYS A 411 -36.53 -7.57 -17.58
C LYS A 411 -35.76 -6.26 -17.76
N LEU A 412 -36.35 -5.33 -18.51
CA LEU A 412 -35.81 -3.97 -18.71
C LEU A 412 -36.74 -2.93 -18.03
N GLU A 413 -36.11 -2.03 -17.28
CA GLU A 413 -36.69 -0.78 -16.82
C GLU A 413 -35.82 0.37 -17.35
N ALA A 414 -36.23 1.06 -18.41
CA ALA A 414 -35.50 2.18 -19.05
C ALA A 414 -36.31 3.49 -18.94
N TYR A 415 -35.75 4.48 -18.25
CA TYR A 415 -36.48 5.78 -18.07
C TYR A 415 -35.50 6.96 -17.96
N ASN A 416 -35.97 8.15 -18.37
CA ASN A 416 -35.19 9.39 -18.36
C ASN A 416 -33.86 9.30 -19.12
N ASN A 417 -33.73 8.48 -20.16
CA ASN A 417 -32.55 8.40 -21.00
C ASN A 417 -32.69 9.24 -22.27
N THR A 418 -31.57 9.75 -22.77
CA THR A 418 -31.44 10.22 -24.14
C THR A 418 -30.79 9.12 -24.96
N ILE A 419 -31.48 8.56 -25.94
CA ILE A 419 -31.03 7.43 -26.73
C ILE A 419 -31.02 7.81 -28.21
N ILE A 420 -29.85 7.85 -28.82
CA ILE A 420 -29.62 8.13 -30.22
C ILE A 420 -29.05 6.90 -30.89
N ALA A 421 -29.76 6.39 -31.90
CA ALA A 421 -29.29 5.24 -32.65
C ALA A 421 -29.34 5.52 -34.15
N LYS A 422 -28.26 5.26 -34.89
CA LYS A 422 -28.24 5.37 -36.36
C LYS A 422 -28.95 4.24 -37.05
N GLY A 423 -29.20 3.14 -36.35
CA GLY A 423 -29.93 1.99 -36.86
C GLY A 423 -31.44 2.16 -36.75
N ASP A 424 -32.15 1.04 -36.94
CA ASP A 424 -33.61 1.01 -36.95
C ASP A 424 -34.23 1.36 -35.59
N TYR A 425 -33.54 1.01 -34.46
CA TYR A 425 -34.17 1.05 -33.15
C TYR A 425 -33.34 1.77 -32.09
N THR A 426 -33.99 2.59 -31.28
CA THR A 426 -33.42 3.11 -30.03
C THR A 426 -33.44 2.02 -28.97
N VAL A 427 -34.59 1.36 -28.79
CA VAL A 427 -34.74 0.23 -27.85
C VAL A 427 -35.41 -0.93 -28.62
N MET A 428 -34.77 -2.10 -28.53
CA MET A 428 -35.29 -3.35 -29.10
C MET A 428 -35.32 -4.44 -28.05
N ILE A 429 -36.42 -5.15 -27.95
CA ILE A 429 -36.60 -6.27 -27.02
C ILE A 429 -36.95 -7.49 -27.84
N ASP A 430 -36.20 -8.57 -27.70
CA ASP A 430 -36.40 -9.83 -28.43
C ASP A 430 -37.85 -10.33 -28.20
N LYS A 431 -38.52 -10.75 -29.29
CA LYS A 431 -39.90 -11.24 -29.26
C LYS A 431 -40.13 -12.46 -28.36
N ARG A 432 -39.12 -13.17 -27.99
CA ARG A 432 -39.18 -14.32 -27.06
C ARG A 432 -39.32 -13.87 -25.61
N ASN A 433 -39.07 -12.60 -25.31
CA ASN A 433 -39.16 -12.05 -23.96
C ASN A 433 -40.63 -12.03 -23.50
N ILE A 434 -40.88 -12.61 -22.35
CA ILE A 434 -42.23 -12.70 -21.73
C ILE A 434 -42.43 -11.75 -20.55
N GLN A 435 -41.41 -11.01 -20.15
CA GLN A 435 -41.47 -10.10 -19.02
C GLN A 435 -42.20 -8.81 -19.40
N VAL A 436 -42.83 -8.18 -18.40
CA VAL A 436 -43.35 -6.84 -18.55
C VAL A 436 -42.20 -5.85 -18.40
N ASN A 437 -41.78 -5.28 -19.53
CA ASN A 437 -40.71 -4.29 -19.58
C ASN A 437 -41.31 -2.87 -19.44
N THR A 438 -40.48 -1.92 -19.00
CA THR A 438 -40.83 -0.51 -18.84
C THR A 438 -39.85 0.34 -19.66
N VAL A 439 -40.39 1.12 -20.60
CA VAL A 439 -39.64 2.11 -21.41
C VAL A 439 -40.39 3.42 -21.38
N THR A 440 -40.10 4.29 -20.42
CA THR A 440 -40.89 5.48 -20.14
C THR A 440 -40.01 6.72 -19.96
N ASP A 441 -40.55 7.88 -20.25
CA ASP A 441 -39.93 9.19 -19.99
C ASP A 441 -38.55 9.35 -20.68
N ASN A 442 -38.28 8.65 -21.79
CA ASN A 442 -37.02 8.75 -22.54
C ASN A 442 -37.18 9.72 -23.73
N TYR A 443 -36.04 10.31 -24.14
CA TYR A 443 -35.89 10.99 -25.40
C TYR A 443 -35.23 10.06 -26.42
N LEU A 444 -35.93 9.70 -27.48
CA LEU A 444 -35.57 8.64 -28.42
C LEU A 444 -35.42 9.18 -29.84
N VAL A 445 -34.26 8.93 -30.46
CA VAL A 445 -33.91 9.40 -31.80
C VAL A 445 -33.40 8.26 -32.65
N SER A 446 -34.15 7.79 -33.60
CA SER A 446 -33.76 6.83 -34.67
C SER A 446 -34.83 6.73 -35.75
N GLY A 447 -34.55 5.98 -36.80
CA GLY A 447 -35.44 5.75 -37.92
C GLY A 447 -36.76 5.04 -37.54
N LYS A 448 -36.70 4.04 -36.68
CA LYS A 448 -37.86 3.23 -36.23
C LYS A 448 -38.02 3.13 -34.71
N LEU A 449 -37.46 3.99 -33.94
CA LEU A 449 -37.64 4.24 -32.50
C LEU A 449 -37.71 2.98 -31.60
N LEU A 450 -38.83 2.28 -31.55
CA LEU A 450 -39.03 1.08 -30.73
C LEU A 450 -39.37 -0.11 -31.63
N GLY A 451 -38.66 -1.24 -31.46
CA GLY A 451 -38.85 -2.44 -32.24
C GLY A 451 -40.21 -3.09 -32.05
N ASP A 452 -40.74 -3.73 -33.10
CA ASP A 452 -42.00 -4.49 -33.05
C ASP A 452 -42.00 -5.59 -31.99
N SER A 453 -40.85 -6.16 -31.70
CA SER A 453 -40.66 -7.17 -30.67
C SER A 453 -40.74 -6.63 -29.24
N SER A 454 -40.77 -5.32 -29.04
CA SER A 454 -40.97 -4.71 -27.73
C SER A 454 -42.45 -4.76 -27.24
N VAL A 455 -43.16 -5.82 -27.58
CA VAL A 455 -44.58 -6.01 -27.38
C VAL A 455 -45.01 -5.97 -25.92
N ASN A 456 -44.18 -6.41 -25.02
CA ASN A 456 -44.46 -6.44 -23.56
C ASN A 456 -43.88 -5.23 -22.80
N ALA A 457 -43.70 -4.08 -23.42
CA ALA A 457 -43.19 -2.91 -22.73
C ALA A 457 -44.35 -1.90 -22.43
N SER A 458 -44.37 -1.41 -21.19
CA SER A 458 -45.10 -0.18 -20.85
C SER A 458 -44.37 1.01 -21.48
N LYS A 459 -45.03 1.77 -22.34
CA LYS A 459 -44.42 2.83 -23.18
C LYS A 459 -45.11 4.15 -22.92
N SER A 460 -44.90 4.82 -21.81
CA SER A 460 -45.52 6.11 -21.49
C SER A 460 -44.47 7.22 -21.49
N ASN A 461 -44.93 8.43 -21.80
CA ASN A 461 -44.21 9.70 -21.69
C ASN A 461 -42.86 9.74 -22.45
N ASN A 462 -42.57 8.84 -23.39
CA ASN A 462 -41.40 8.97 -24.24
C ASN A 462 -41.57 10.10 -25.23
N VAL A 463 -40.53 10.92 -25.37
CA VAL A 463 -40.48 11.94 -26.41
C VAL A 463 -39.80 11.33 -27.62
N TYR A 464 -40.50 11.26 -28.72
CA TYR A 464 -40.01 10.68 -29.97
C TYR A 464 -39.68 11.83 -30.95
N ASN A 465 -38.47 11.74 -31.51
CA ASN A 465 -38.09 12.60 -32.62
C ASN A 465 -38.03 11.78 -33.92
N ASN A 466 -39.15 11.49 -34.47
CA ASN A 466 -39.34 10.78 -35.74
C ASN A 466 -40.09 11.63 -36.74
N SER A 467 -40.06 12.98 -36.65
CA SER A 467 -40.58 13.82 -37.71
C SER A 467 -39.90 13.39 -39.02
N PRO A 468 -40.67 12.98 -40.05
CA PRO A 468 -40.10 12.54 -41.32
C PRO A 468 -39.26 13.62 -41.99
N ASP A 469 -39.38 14.87 -41.54
CA ASP A 469 -38.72 16.04 -42.08
C ASP A 469 -37.56 16.57 -41.21
N ALA A 470 -37.37 16.06 -39.98
CA ALA A 470 -36.26 16.49 -39.10
C ALA A 470 -35.14 15.45 -39.05
N TYR A 471 -33.97 15.79 -39.61
CA TYR A 471 -32.78 14.96 -39.55
C TYR A 471 -32.25 14.89 -38.12
N PRO A 472 -32.06 13.68 -37.56
CA PRO A 472 -31.49 13.54 -36.24
C PRO A 472 -30.07 14.12 -36.16
N THR A 473 -29.74 14.72 -35.04
CA THR A 473 -28.47 15.38 -34.83
C THR A 473 -27.71 14.72 -33.65
N VAL A 474 -26.41 14.86 -33.67
CA VAL A 474 -25.51 14.35 -32.65
C VAL A 474 -24.58 15.45 -32.18
N ILE A 475 -24.56 15.70 -30.87
CA ILE A 475 -23.55 16.53 -30.26
C ILE A 475 -22.35 15.63 -29.91
N VAL A 476 -21.22 15.91 -30.52
CA VAL A 476 -19.95 15.17 -30.30
C VAL A 476 -19.05 16.02 -29.43
N VAL A 477 -18.70 15.48 -28.29
CA VAL A 477 -17.72 16.07 -27.38
C VAL A 477 -16.46 15.22 -27.45
N LYS A 478 -15.33 15.85 -27.75
CA LYS A 478 -14.07 15.12 -28.00
C LYS A 478 -13.17 15.02 -26.77
N ASP A 479 -13.21 16.07 -25.94
CA ASP A 479 -12.24 16.22 -24.87
C ASP A 479 -12.93 16.11 -23.52
N ASN A 480 -12.41 15.25 -22.65
CA ASN A 480 -12.85 15.13 -21.26
C ASN A 480 -11.86 15.80 -20.29
N GLU A 481 -10.72 16.23 -20.80
CA GLU A 481 -9.66 16.87 -20.05
C GLU A 481 -8.94 17.91 -20.93
N LEU A 482 -8.78 19.11 -20.40
CA LEU A 482 -8.12 20.25 -21.07
C LEU A 482 -7.23 20.99 -20.09
N PHE A 483 -6.23 21.66 -20.61
CA PHE A 483 -5.54 22.71 -19.88
C PHE A 483 -6.31 24.05 -19.96
N ILE A 484 -6.13 24.89 -18.95
CA ILE A 484 -6.89 26.13 -18.76
C ILE A 484 -6.74 27.16 -19.90
N ASN A 485 -5.69 27.05 -20.70
CA ASN A 485 -5.44 27.90 -21.86
C ASN A 485 -6.03 27.36 -23.17
N GLU A 486 -6.62 26.16 -23.13
CA GLU A 486 -7.20 25.50 -24.29
C GLU A 486 -8.66 25.88 -24.47
N SER A 487 -9.23 25.46 -25.57
CA SER A 487 -10.65 25.66 -25.86
C SER A 487 -11.36 24.31 -25.89
N TYR A 488 -12.45 24.23 -25.12
CA TYR A 488 -13.37 23.11 -25.19
C TYR A 488 -14.20 23.19 -26.46
N THR A 489 -13.98 22.26 -27.35
CA THR A 489 -14.63 22.24 -28.67
C THR A 489 -15.71 21.15 -28.71
N ILE A 490 -16.87 21.54 -29.14
CA ILE A 490 -18.07 20.72 -29.27
C ILE A 490 -18.47 20.75 -30.74
N SER A 491 -18.71 19.58 -31.32
CA SER A 491 -19.17 19.49 -32.71
C SER A 491 -20.63 19.05 -32.77
N LEU A 492 -21.40 19.70 -33.62
CA LEU A 492 -22.75 19.27 -33.97
C LEU A 492 -22.73 18.66 -35.37
N THR A 493 -23.23 17.44 -35.47
CA THR A 493 -23.36 16.71 -36.75
C THR A 493 -24.76 16.17 -36.92
N ASP A 494 -25.13 15.82 -38.13
CA ASP A 494 -26.28 14.92 -38.34
C ASP A 494 -25.87 13.47 -37.97
N ILE A 495 -26.83 12.55 -38.00
CA ILE A 495 -26.57 11.14 -37.66
C ILE A 495 -25.64 10.43 -38.66
N HIS A 496 -25.41 10.98 -39.84
CA HIS A 496 -24.47 10.47 -40.84
C HIS A 496 -23.06 11.03 -40.66
N GLY A 497 -22.88 11.94 -39.67
CA GLY A 497 -21.60 12.60 -39.39
C GLY A 497 -21.30 13.80 -40.26
N ASN A 498 -22.30 14.29 -41.05
CA ASN A 498 -22.14 15.55 -41.76
C ASN A 498 -22.22 16.72 -40.78
N VAL A 499 -21.27 17.62 -40.89
CA VAL A 499 -21.16 18.79 -40.00
C VAL A 499 -22.34 19.76 -40.19
N LEU A 500 -22.83 20.32 -39.11
CA LEU A 500 -23.95 21.26 -39.14
C LEU A 500 -23.45 22.67 -38.79
N ALA A 501 -23.23 23.49 -39.81
CA ALA A 501 -22.79 24.86 -39.68
C ALA A 501 -23.99 25.83 -39.47
N GLY A 502 -23.76 26.93 -38.78
CA GLY A 502 -24.76 27.97 -38.56
C GLY A 502 -25.90 27.61 -37.61
N MET A 503 -25.70 26.60 -36.72
CA MET A 503 -26.69 26.17 -35.75
C MET A 503 -26.49 26.83 -34.41
N ASP A 504 -27.55 27.25 -33.76
CA ASP A 504 -27.54 27.78 -32.39
C ASP A 504 -27.38 26.67 -31.37
N ILE A 505 -26.31 26.72 -30.60
CA ILE A 505 -26.00 25.73 -29.56
C ILE A 505 -25.91 26.44 -28.21
N ILE A 506 -26.60 25.90 -27.24
CA ILE A 506 -26.60 26.38 -25.85
C ILE A 506 -25.67 25.47 -25.04
N ILE A 507 -24.69 26.08 -24.37
CA ILE A 507 -23.78 25.40 -23.45
C ILE A 507 -24.05 25.91 -22.05
N LYS A 508 -24.26 25.04 -21.08
CA LYS A 508 -24.59 25.39 -19.69
C LYS A 508 -23.60 24.74 -18.70
N LEU A 509 -23.20 25.53 -17.70
CA LEU A 509 -22.46 25.08 -16.53
C LEU A 509 -23.08 25.75 -15.28
N GLY A 510 -23.92 25.02 -14.58
CA GLY A 510 -24.73 25.59 -13.50
C GLY A 510 -25.59 26.77 -14.03
N ASP A 511 -25.38 27.94 -13.45
CA ASP A 511 -26.10 29.16 -13.85
C ASP A 511 -25.47 29.93 -15.04
N LYS A 512 -24.25 29.52 -15.45
CA LYS A 512 -23.58 30.12 -16.63
C LYS A 512 -24.12 29.51 -17.92
N VAL A 513 -24.46 30.38 -18.88
CA VAL A 513 -24.98 29.97 -20.19
C VAL A 513 -24.25 30.69 -21.29
N TRP A 514 -23.73 29.93 -22.26
CA TRP A 514 -23.16 30.45 -23.50
C TRP A 514 -24.07 30.05 -24.68
N ASN A 515 -24.50 31.04 -25.44
CA ASN A 515 -25.19 30.83 -26.71
C ASN A 515 -24.14 31.02 -27.81
N LYS A 516 -23.90 29.98 -28.60
CA LYS A 516 -22.91 29.95 -29.67
C LYS A 516 -23.55 29.48 -30.97
N VAL A 517 -23.02 29.94 -32.07
CA VAL A 517 -23.37 29.47 -33.42
C VAL A 517 -22.24 28.59 -33.95
N SER A 518 -22.60 27.39 -34.47
CA SER A 518 -21.59 26.49 -35.03
C SER A 518 -20.93 27.04 -36.26
N ASP A 519 -19.60 26.90 -36.38
CA ASP A 519 -18.78 27.33 -37.49
C ASP A 519 -18.99 26.47 -38.77
N GLU A 520 -18.22 26.72 -39.83
CA GLU A 520 -18.28 25.97 -41.07
C GLU A 520 -17.94 24.48 -40.93
N PHE A 521 -17.29 24.09 -39.81
CA PHE A 521 -16.96 22.71 -39.44
C PHE A 521 -17.96 22.10 -38.44
N GLY A 522 -19.05 22.79 -38.14
CA GLY A 522 -20.07 22.38 -37.19
C GLY A 522 -19.62 22.50 -35.73
N ASN A 523 -18.55 23.24 -35.43
CA ASN A 523 -17.97 23.36 -34.11
C ASN A 523 -18.43 24.66 -33.40
N VAL A 524 -18.55 24.54 -32.09
CA VAL A 524 -18.57 25.68 -31.15
C VAL A 524 -17.49 25.46 -30.09
N SER A 525 -16.94 26.53 -29.59
CA SER A 525 -15.92 26.43 -28.53
C SER A 525 -16.14 27.49 -27.46
N ILE A 526 -15.76 27.10 -26.25
CA ILE A 526 -15.65 27.99 -25.09
C ILE A 526 -14.21 27.84 -24.53
N SER A 527 -13.68 28.96 -24.04
CA SER A 527 -12.36 28.91 -23.43
C SER A 527 -12.41 28.14 -22.11
N ALA A 528 -11.44 27.26 -21.89
CA ALA A 528 -11.31 26.58 -20.60
C ALA A 528 -11.09 27.57 -19.44
N SER A 529 -10.48 28.73 -19.72
CA SER A 529 -10.33 29.82 -18.74
C SER A 529 -11.68 30.39 -18.26
N ASP A 530 -12.70 30.41 -19.12
CA ASP A 530 -14.06 30.88 -18.75
C ASP A 530 -14.77 29.90 -17.80
N LEU A 531 -14.36 28.63 -17.82
CA LEU A 531 -14.84 27.57 -16.94
C LEU A 531 -14.14 27.62 -15.57
N GLY A 532 -12.85 27.94 -15.58
CA GLY A 532 -11.95 27.82 -14.43
C GLY A 532 -11.45 26.39 -14.24
N ALA A 533 -10.39 26.24 -13.46
CA ALA A 533 -9.81 24.92 -13.15
C ALA A 533 -10.75 24.11 -12.26
N GLY A 534 -10.88 22.81 -12.55
CA GLY A 534 -11.76 21.90 -11.80
C GLY A 534 -12.53 20.94 -12.67
N ILE A 535 -13.40 20.16 -12.05
CA ILE A 535 -14.30 19.23 -12.75
C ILE A 535 -15.65 19.94 -12.97
N HIS A 536 -16.08 19.99 -14.21
CA HIS A 536 -17.27 20.69 -14.65
C HIS A 536 -18.22 19.73 -15.34
N LEU A 537 -19.47 19.68 -14.88
CA LEU A 537 -20.54 19.01 -15.61
C LEU A 537 -21.14 20.01 -16.60
N ILE A 538 -20.82 19.82 -17.88
CA ILE A 538 -21.28 20.69 -18.98
C ILE A 538 -22.46 20.04 -19.65
N GLU A 539 -23.52 20.80 -19.78
CA GLU A 539 -24.71 20.47 -20.56
C GLU A 539 -24.69 21.22 -21.89
N VAL A 540 -24.79 20.50 -22.99
CA VAL A 540 -24.84 21.05 -24.33
C VAL A 540 -26.18 20.74 -24.96
N ILE A 541 -26.84 21.73 -25.51
CA ILE A 541 -28.20 21.63 -26.07
C ILE A 541 -28.22 22.26 -27.45
N PHE A 542 -28.73 21.51 -28.40
CA PHE A 542 -29.21 22.02 -29.69
C PHE A 542 -30.74 21.85 -29.70
N GLU A 543 -31.50 22.95 -29.79
CA GLU A 543 -32.95 22.92 -29.70
C GLU A 543 -33.63 22.46 -30.99
N GLY A 544 -32.84 22.24 -32.05
CA GLY A 544 -33.39 21.98 -33.39
C GLY A 544 -33.81 23.23 -34.14
N ASN A 545 -34.14 23.11 -35.41
CA ASN A 545 -34.57 24.23 -36.22
C ASN A 545 -35.69 23.88 -37.20
N GLY A 546 -36.42 22.80 -36.98
CA GLY A 546 -37.45 22.29 -37.85
C GLY A 546 -36.96 21.39 -38.99
N TYR A 547 -35.74 21.59 -39.47
CA TYR A 547 -35.07 20.70 -40.44
C TYR A 547 -34.19 19.67 -39.72
N TYR A 548 -33.49 20.11 -38.66
CA TYR A 548 -32.69 19.27 -37.80
C TYR A 548 -33.34 19.06 -36.44
N ALA A 549 -33.30 17.83 -35.95
CA ALA A 549 -33.88 17.45 -34.68
C ALA A 549 -33.07 18.01 -33.51
N PRO A 550 -33.68 18.31 -32.37
CA PRO A 550 -32.94 18.70 -31.17
C PRO A 550 -32.08 17.58 -30.66
N SER A 551 -30.94 17.94 -30.04
CA SER A 551 -30.04 17.01 -29.37
C SER A 551 -29.46 17.62 -28.10
N LYS A 552 -29.04 16.76 -27.18
CA LYS A 552 -28.47 17.16 -25.89
C LYS A 552 -27.35 16.22 -25.49
N ALA A 553 -26.29 16.77 -24.93
CA ALA A 553 -25.21 16.00 -24.35
C ALA A 553 -24.85 16.54 -22.97
N LEU A 554 -24.47 15.65 -22.08
CA LEU A 554 -23.85 15.95 -20.78
C LEU A 554 -22.41 15.42 -20.81
N ASN A 555 -21.49 16.26 -20.41
CA ASN A 555 -20.08 15.86 -20.34
C ASN A 555 -19.42 16.32 -19.04
N ASN A 556 -18.67 15.44 -18.42
CA ASN A 556 -17.74 15.79 -17.35
C ASN A 556 -16.42 16.20 -17.97
N LEU A 557 -16.13 17.50 -17.90
CA LEU A 557 -14.88 18.08 -18.37
C LEU A 557 -13.97 18.41 -17.18
N THR A 558 -12.77 17.95 -17.20
CA THR A 558 -11.74 18.37 -16.26
C THR A 558 -10.87 19.46 -16.89
N VAL A 559 -10.84 20.64 -16.29
CA VAL A 559 -9.94 21.73 -16.67
C VAL A 559 -8.76 21.76 -15.71
N ASN A 560 -7.58 21.48 -16.22
CA ASN A 560 -6.34 21.42 -15.46
C ASN A 560 -5.55 22.71 -15.60
N LYS A 561 -4.93 23.12 -14.52
CA LYS A 561 -3.81 24.07 -14.58
C LYS A 561 -2.56 23.34 -15.05
N PHE A 562 -1.63 24.07 -15.63
CA PHE A 562 -0.33 23.51 -15.97
C PHE A 562 0.44 23.11 -14.71
N PRO A 563 1.13 21.98 -14.72
CA PRO A 563 2.02 21.65 -13.61
C PRO A 563 3.18 22.66 -13.54
N ALA A 564 3.40 23.18 -12.36
CA ALA A 564 4.63 23.90 -12.05
C ALA A 564 5.62 22.93 -11.39
N ILE A 565 6.87 22.99 -11.78
CA ILE A 565 7.95 22.18 -11.20
C ILE A 565 9.01 23.16 -10.70
N ILE A 566 9.40 23.01 -9.44
CA ILE A 566 10.47 23.79 -8.82
C ILE A 566 11.69 22.88 -8.69
N THR A 567 12.82 23.37 -9.17
CA THR A 567 14.13 22.78 -8.89
C THR A 567 14.87 23.69 -7.94
N LEU A 568 15.22 23.17 -6.77
CA LEU A 568 15.85 23.93 -5.71
C LEU A 568 17.32 23.55 -5.60
N THR A 569 18.20 24.54 -5.64
CA THR A 569 19.65 24.36 -5.51
C THR A 569 20.20 25.28 -4.43
N SER A 570 21.15 24.79 -3.67
CA SER A 570 21.88 25.51 -2.64
C SER A 570 23.26 24.88 -2.51
N GLU A 571 24.24 25.69 -2.12
CA GLU A 571 25.60 25.20 -1.87
C GLU A 571 25.90 25.28 -0.37
N ASP A 572 26.74 24.37 0.09
CA ASP A 572 27.25 24.36 1.44
C ASP A 572 28.22 25.56 1.61
N VAL A 573 28.12 26.24 2.72
CA VAL A 573 28.95 27.38 3.07
C VAL A 573 29.60 27.19 4.43
N TYR A 574 30.52 28.09 4.77
CA TYR A 574 31.06 28.15 6.13
C TYR A 574 30.37 29.26 6.94
N VAL A 575 30.38 29.10 8.27
CA VAL A 575 29.82 30.09 9.23
C VAL A 575 30.41 31.48 8.93
N GLY A 576 29.50 32.47 8.87
CA GLY A 576 29.85 33.86 8.50
C GLY A 576 29.79 34.16 7.01
N SER A 577 29.48 33.17 6.18
CA SER A 577 29.20 33.38 4.76
C SER A 577 27.71 33.42 4.47
N ASN A 578 27.32 34.14 3.43
CA ASN A 578 25.93 34.13 2.97
C ASN A 578 25.64 32.85 2.18
N VAL A 579 24.54 32.18 2.50
CA VAL A 579 23.99 31.13 1.68
C VAL A 579 23.15 31.73 0.56
N THR A 580 23.37 31.28 -0.66
CA THR A 580 22.52 31.61 -1.80
C THR A 580 21.71 30.38 -2.18
N ILE A 581 20.39 30.53 -2.17
CA ILE A 581 19.43 29.46 -2.50
C ILE A 581 18.70 29.88 -3.77
N LYS A 582 18.76 29.07 -4.79
CA LYS A 582 18.13 29.31 -6.07
C LYS A 582 17.01 28.34 -6.31
N ALA A 583 15.82 28.83 -6.54
CA ALA A 583 14.67 28.05 -7.01
C ALA A 583 14.42 28.38 -8.49
N GLU A 584 14.63 27.44 -9.36
CA GLU A 584 14.22 27.51 -10.76
C GLU A 584 12.83 26.90 -10.88
N ILE A 585 11.92 27.60 -11.55
CA ILE A 585 10.56 27.11 -11.80
C ILE A 585 10.34 26.98 -13.30
N THR A 586 9.46 26.07 -13.73
CA THR A 586 9.04 25.95 -15.13
C THR A 586 8.74 27.32 -15.73
N GLU A 587 8.92 27.46 -17.02
CA GLU A 587 8.63 28.74 -17.73
C GLU A 587 7.14 29.07 -17.66
N GLY A 588 6.84 30.34 -17.33
CA GLY A 588 5.49 30.90 -17.34
C GLY A 588 4.86 31.27 -15.99
N PRO A 589 5.08 30.56 -14.88
CA PRO A 589 4.56 30.94 -13.56
C PRO A 589 4.95 32.35 -13.15
N ILE A 590 4.00 33.11 -12.62
CA ILE A 590 4.20 34.48 -12.11
C ILE A 590 3.89 34.53 -10.60
N GLY A 591 4.35 35.60 -9.94
CA GLY A 591 4.16 35.80 -8.51
C GLY A 591 5.44 35.61 -7.72
N GLU A 592 5.35 34.91 -6.60
CA GLU A 592 6.49 34.74 -5.69
C GLU A 592 6.68 33.25 -5.30
N ILE A 593 7.92 32.91 -5.00
CA ILE A 593 8.27 31.68 -4.30
C ILE A 593 8.55 32.03 -2.85
N ILE A 594 7.89 31.35 -1.94
CA ILE A 594 8.12 31.47 -0.51
C ILE A 594 9.14 30.39 -0.11
N PHE A 595 10.34 30.82 0.26
CA PHE A 595 11.32 29.94 0.86
C PHE A 595 11.04 29.83 2.36
N VAL A 596 11.06 28.62 2.88
CA VAL A 596 10.88 28.34 4.31
C VAL A 596 12.14 27.70 4.85
N ILE A 597 12.81 28.36 5.78
CA ILE A 597 14.00 27.87 6.48
C ILE A 597 13.76 28.03 7.97
N ASN A 598 13.87 26.95 8.76
CA ASN A 598 13.60 26.96 10.21
C ASN A 598 12.25 27.63 10.56
N SER A 599 11.19 27.31 9.81
CA SER A 599 9.84 27.87 9.97
C SER A 599 9.72 29.37 9.70
N LYS A 600 10.78 30.02 9.21
CA LYS A 600 10.76 31.42 8.79
C LYS A 600 10.55 31.50 7.30
N GLU A 601 9.60 32.32 6.87
CA GLU A 601 9.23 32.51 5.49
C GLU A 601 9.94 33.72 4.89
N TYR A 602 10.39 33.54 3.63
CA TYR A 602 11.06 34.55 2.83
C TYR A 602 10.40 34.57 1.45
N PRO A 603 9.46 35.48 1.19
CA PRO A 603 8.88 35.63 -0.14
C PRO A 603 9.86 36.29 -1.08
N VAL A 604 10.04 35.71 -2.26
CA VAL A 604 10.92 36.21 -3.33
C VAL A 604 10.18 36.19 -4.65
N LEU A 605 10.10 37.33 -5.34
CA LEU A 605 9.43 37.41 -6.64
C LEU A 605 10.16 36.55 -7.69
N ILE A 606 9.37 35.86 -8.50
CA ILE A 606 9.87 35.12 -9.67
C ILE A 606 10.30 36.13 -10.72
N LYS A 607 11.52 36.00 -11.16
CA LYS A 607 12.10 36.80 -12.24
C LYS A 607 12.91 35.88 -13.16
N ASP A 608 12.61 35.92 -14.44
CA ASP A 608 13.27 35.08 -15.46
C ASP A 608 13.23 33.56 -15.07
N ASN A 609 12.04 33.08 -14.65
CA ASN A 609 11.78 31.72 -14.19
C ASN A 609 12.61 31.28 -12.97
N CYS A 610 13.03 32.23 -12.17
CA CYS A 610 13.91 31.96 -11.03
C CYS A 610 13.58 32.88 -9.84
N ALA A 611 13.75 32.35 -8.62
CA ALA A 611 13.77 33.13 -7.39
C ALA A 611 15.07 32.82 -6.65
N ILE A 612 15.79 33.87 -6.24
CA ILE A 612 17.09 33.77 -5.57
C ILE A 612 16.99 34.42 -4.20
N LEU A 613 17.21 33.63 -3.17
CA LEU A 613 17.26 34.05 -1.78
C LEU A 613 18.70 34.03 -1.28
N SER A 614 19.12 35.12 -0.66
CA SER A 614 20.40 35.17 0.06
C SER A 614 20.15 35.33 1.56
N VAL A 615 20.67 34.41 2.37
CA VAL A 615 20.50 34.42 3.83
C VAL A 615 21.85 34.52 4.50
N ALA A 616 21.99 35.51 5.39
CA ALA A 616 23.19 35.77 6.17
C ALA A 616 23.05 35.23 7.60
N ASP A 617 24.17 35.17 8.28
CA ASP A 617 24.28 34.94 9.73
C ASP A 617 23.61 33.64 10.24
N LEU A 618 23.66 32.60 9.44
CA LEU A 618 23.22 31.26 9.86
C LEU A 618 24.29 30.60 10.72
N ALA A 619 23.83 30.01 11.84
CA ALA A 619 24.70 29.20 12.68
C ALA A 619 25.15 27.91 11.99
N GLY A 620 26.23 27.29 12.44
CA GLY A 620 26.69 26.01 11.92
C GLY A 620 25.63 24.91 12.14
N GLY A 621 25.32 24.17 11.08
CA GLY A 621 24.28 23.12 11.12
C GLY A 621 23.76 22.76 9.75
N THR A 622 22.87 21.77 9.70
CA THR A 622 22.16 21.39 8.48
C THR A 622 20.79 22.08 8.48
N TYR A 623 20.43 22.66 7.38
CA TYR A 623 19.21 23.40 7.19
C TYR A 623 18.38 22.78 6.09
N ASP A 624 17.14 22.48 6.41
CA ASP A 624 16.14 22.13 5.41
C ASP A 624 15.55 23.43 4.86
N VAL A 625 15.50 23.52 3.57
CA VAL A 625 14.83 24.61 2.87
C VAL A 625 13.71 24.04 2.00
N MET A 626 12.56 24.63 2.15
CA MET A 626 11.40 24.34 1.29
C MET A 626 11.10 25.59 0.47
N ALA A 627 10.97 25.44 -0.84
CA ALA A 627 10.45 26.46 -1.72
C ALA A 627 9.00 26.13 -2.06
N LYS A 628 8.09 27.07 -1.88
CA LYS A 628 6.66 26.94 -2.17
C LYS A 628 6.24 27.99 -3.17
N TYR A 629 5.60 27.53 -4.21
CA TYR A 629 4.86 28.37 -5.14
C TYR A 629 3.37 28.16 -4.92
N GLY A 630 2.60 29.22 -4.71
CA GLY A 630 1.18 29.13 -4.39
C GLY A 630 0.29 28.76 -5.58
N GLY A 631 0.84 28.76 -6.78
CA GLY A 631 0.09 28.71 -8.04
C GLY A 631 -0.42 30.09 -8.46
N ASP A 632 -0.82 30.19 -9.71
CA ASP A 632 -1.49 31.35 -10.29
C ASP A 632 -2.76 30.91 -11.07
N ASP A 633 -3.26 31.74 -11.95
CA ASP A 633 -4.45 31.42 -12.73
C ASP A 633 -4.21 30.27 -13.72
N LEU A 634 -2.98 30.10 -14.21
CA LEU A 634 -2.61 29.13 -15.23
C LEU A 634 -1.88 27.90 -14.67
N TYR A 635 -1.14 28.05 -13.57
CA TYR A 635 -0.25 27.03 -13.03
C TYR A 635 -0.70 26.54 -11.66
N CYS A 636 -0.52 25.24 -11.41
CA CYS A 636 -0.73 24.63 -10.11
C CYS A 636 0.31 25.10 -9.09
N SER A 637 -0.03 24.98 -7.82
CA SER A 637 0.95 25.12 -6.75
C SER A 637 2.03 24.05 -6.86
N ALA A 638 3.25 24.39 -6.47
CA ALA A 638 4.39 23.49 -6.47
C ALA A 638 5.25 23.71 -5.23
N SER A 639 5.96 22.67 -4.83
CA SER A 639 6.96 22.79 -3.78
C SER A 639 8.15 21.89 -4.06
N ALA A 640 9.30 22.31 -3.58
CA ALA A 640 10.54 21.54 -3.62
C ALA A 640 11.29 21.70 -2.31
N ASN A 641 12.02 20.66 -1.94
CA ASN A 641 12.86 20.66 -0.75
C ASN A 641 14.31 20.47 -1.14
N ALA A 642 15.20 21.10 -0.42
CA ALA A 642 16.63 20.88 -0.50
C ALA A 642 17.23 21.00 0.90
N THR A 643 18.44 20.56 1.03
CA THR A 643 19.23 20.74 2.25
C THR A 643 20.54 21.39 1.90
N PHE A 644 21.02 22.25 2.76
CA PHE A 644 22.37 22.77 2.71
C PHE A 644 23.01 22.75 4.08
N ARG A 645 24.29 22.78 4.11
CA ARG A 645 25.03 22.77 5.36
C ARG A 645 25.82 24.10 5.53
N VAL A 646 25.72 24.67 6.69
CA VAL A 646 26.62 25.71 7.15
C VAL A 646 27.71 25.02 7.97
N ASN A 647 28.86 24.85 7.36
CA ASN A 647 29.97 24.15 7.97
C ASN A 647 30.67 25.06 8.97
N LYS A 648 31.02 24.51 10.08
CA LYS A 648 31.98 25.16 11.00
C LYS A 648 33.39 24.88 10.52
N TYR A 649 34.31 25.74 10.92
CA TYR A 649 35.72 25.47 10.67
C TYR A 649 36.24 24.38 11.58
N PHE A 650 37.08 23.51 11.06
CA PHE A 650 37.75 22.51 11.87
C PHE A 650 38.93 23.14 12.60
N PRO A 651 38.96 23.17 13.96
CA PRO A 651 40.03 23.82 14.70
C PRO A 651 41.26 22.91 14.86
N ASP A 652 42.43 23.49 14.65
CA ASP A 652 43.65 22.83 15.07
C ASP A 652 43.77 22.90 16.61
N ILE A 653 44.14 21.77 17.22
CA ILE A 653 44.36 21.65 18.67
C ILE A 653 45.81 21.30 18.92
N GLU A 654 46.56 22.15 19.56
CA GLU A 654 47.89 21.86 20.06
C GLU A 654 47.81 21.57 21.57
N VAL A 655 48.51 20.52 22.04
CA VAL A 655 48.38 20.07 23.42
C VAL A 655 49.77 19.76 24.00
N ASP A 656 50.08 20.39 25.15
CA ASP A 656 51.21 20.05 26.02
C ASP A 656 50.71 19.43 27.31
N MET A 657 51.41 18.34 27.79
CA MET A 657 50.98 17.52 28.94
C MET A 657 52.13 17.29 29.89
N ASN A 658 51.89 17.49 31.18
CA ASN A 658 52.87 17.23 32.22
C ASN A 658 52.26 16.35 33.32
N VAL A 659 52.99 15.23 33.69
CA VAL A 659 52.59 14.26 34.71
C VAL A 659 53.41 14.50 35.97
N GLY A 660 52.76 14.85 37.06
CA GLY A 660 53.36 15.04 38.38
C GLY A 660 52.78 14.09 39.42
N GLY A 661 53.40 12.93 39.65
CA GLY A 661 52.86 11.89 40.52
C GLY A 661 51.64 11.22 39.92
N ASN A 662 50.49 11.33 40.59
CA ASN A 662 49.18 10.83 40.12
C ASN A 662 48.33 11.93 39.41
N ASP A 663 48.88 13.10 39.20
CA ASP A 663 48.17 14.26 38.62
C ASP A 663 48.71 14.58 37.24
N LEU A 664 47.79 14.93 36.33
CA LEU A 664 48.06 15.30 34.95
C LEU A 664 47.63 16.73 34.71
N SER A 665 48.53 17.61 34.29
CA SER A 665 48.24 18.92 33.78
C SER A 665 48.25 18.93 32.25
N VAL A 666 47.20 19.41 31.61
CA VAL A 666 46.98 19.50 30.19
C VAL A 666 46.79 20.97 29.77
N TYR A 667 47.65 21.49 28.93
CA TYR A 667 47.57 22.83 28.38
C TYR A 667 47.18 22.74 26.90
N VAL A 668 46.07 23.40 26.51
CA VAL A 668 45.48 23.30 25.18
C VAL A 668 45.49 24.66 24.51
N VAL A 669 46.01 24.69 23.27
CA VAL A 669 46.00 25.86 22.39
C VAL A 669 45.08 25.66 21.20
N LEU A 670 44.18 26.58 20.97
CA LEU A 670 43.19 26.63 19.90
C LEU A 670 43.33 27.93 19.09
N PRO A 671 42.63 28.11 17.99
CA PRO A 671 42.54 29.41 17.28
C PRO A 671 42.17 30.54 18.26
N LYS A 672 42.81 31.70 18.07
CA LYS A 672 42.76 32.82 19.05
C LYS A 672 41.32 33.32 19.35
N ASP A 673 40.42 33.18 18.40
CA ASP A 673 39.02 33.58 18.51
C ASP A 673 38.08 32.43 18.89
N ALA A 674 38.62 31.24 19.13
CA ALA A 674 37.84 30.10 19.63
C ALA A 674 37.33 30.38 21.04
N THR A 675 36.08 30.00 21.30
CA THR A 675 35.38 30.09 22.56
C THR A 675 34.89 28.66 22.96
N GLY A 676 34.04 28.55 23.98
CA GLY A 676 33.53 27.22 24.41
C GLY A 676 34.38 26.60 25.50
N THR A 677 34.46 25.29 25.57
CA THR A 677 35.12 24.56 26.65
C THR A 677 36.03 23.46 26.10
N VAL A 678 37.06 23.15 26.83
CA VAL A 678 37.90 21.99 26.67
C VAL A 678 37.60 21.00 27.78
N ILE A 679 37.27 19.78 27.42
CA ILE A 679 37.06 18.66 28.33
C ILE A 679 38.26 17.72 28.20
N VAL A 680 38.91 17.46 29.28
CA VAL A 680 39.93 16.45 29.34
C VAL A 680 39.38 15.25 30.11
N SER A 681 39.40 14.11 29.47
CA SER A 681 38.92 12.86 30.02
C SER A 681 40.05 11.83 30.12
N VAL A 682 40.25 11.29 31.30
CA VAL A 682 41.18 10.21 31.55
C VAL A 682 40.45 9.17 32.42
N ASP A 683 40.25 7.98 31.90
CA ASP A 683 39.60 6.84 32.60
C ASP A 683 38.22 7.21 33.21
N GLY A 684 37.45 8.01 32.50
CA GLY A 684 36.14 8.47 32.95
C GLY A 684 36.13 9.65 33.94
N LYS A 685 37.28 10.07 34.44
CA LYS A 685 37.44 11.34 35.12
C LYS A 685 37.39 12.46 34.07
N LYS A 686 36.59 13.44 34.26
CA LYS A 686 36.43 14.55 33.33
C LYS A 686 36.59 15.86 34.06
N GLU A 687 37.43 16.71 33.53
CA GLU A 687 37.62 18.09 33.99
C GLU A 687 37.40 19.02 32.80
N ILE A 688 36.82 20.18 33.08
CA ILE A 688 36.39 21.13 32.07
C ILE A 688 37.03 22.48 32.34
N ALA A 689 37.61 23.08 31.32
CA ALA A 689 38.09 24.46 31.32
C ALA A 689 37.41 25.29 30.23
N VAL A 690 37.15 26.54 30.50
CA VAL A 690 36.63 27.53 29.53
C VAL A 690 37.79 28.03 28.68
N VAL A 691 37.60 28.06 27.38
CA VAL A 691 38.59 28.60 26.42
C VAL A 691 38.59 30.12 26.53
N SER A 692 39.76 30.70 26.79
CA SER A 692 39.96 32.15 26.85
C SER A 692 41.14 32.57 25.96
N ASN A 693 40.91 33.44 25.00
CA ASN A 693 41.91 33.87 23.97
C ASN A 693 42.59 32.68 23.26
N GLY A 694 41.86 31.60 23.02
CA GLY A 694 42.38 30.39 22.40
C GLY A 694 43.18 29.47 23.31
N HIS A 695 43.10 29.64 24.64
CA HIS A 695 43.86 28.80 25.59
C HIS A 695 42.94 28.20 26.65
N ALA A 696 43.24 26.95 27.06
CA ALA A 696 42.61 26.31 28.20
C ALA A 696 43.60 25.45 28.95
N GLU A 697 43.53 25.44 30.31
CA GLU A 697 44.36 24.58 31.14
C GLU A 697 43.46 23.71 32.05
N VAL A 698 43.77 22.42 32.08
CA VAL A 698 43.01 21.39 32.85
C VAL A 698 43.97 20.56 33.69
N VAL A 699 43.62 20.35 34.94
CA VAL A 699 44.35 19.48 35.84
C VAL A 699 43.46 18.31 36.29
N ILE A 700 43.93 17.07 36.07
CA ILE A 700 43.27 15.85 36.53
C ILE A 700 44.08 15.22 37.64
N ASN A 701 43.52 15.16 38.84
CA ASN A 701 44.18 14.65 40.03
C ASN A 701 43.86 13.18 40.29
N ASN A 702 44.75 12.49 41.02
CA ASN A 702 44.56 11.12 41.52
C ASN A 702 44.30 10.07 40.43
N LEU A 703 45.04 10.08 39.37
CA LEU A 703 45.01 9.02 38.36
C LEU A 703 45.54 7.70 38.92
N THR A 704 44.98 6.61 38.44
CA THR A 704 45.39 5.24 38.81
C THR A 704 46.71 4.90 38.12
N CYS A 705 47.40 3.88 38.64
CA CYS A 705 48.62 3.40 37.98
C CYS A 705 48.31 2.60 36.72
N GLY A 706 49.08 2.77 35.62
CA GLY A 706 48.89 2.10 34.32
C GLY A 706 49.11 3.01 33.14
N ASN A 707 48.82 2.51 31.95
CA ASN A 707 48.75 3.29 30.74
C ASN A 707 47.34 3.92 30.64
N HIS A 708 47.30 5.21 30.48
CA HIS A 708 46.09 5.98 30.39
C HIS A 708 45.98 6.62 29.02
N SER A 709 44.81 6.55 28.44
CA SER A 709 44.45 7.32 27.25
C SER A 709 43.82 8.62 27.73
N VAL A 710 44.42 9.73 27.36
CA VAL A 710 43.92 11.07 27.62
C VAL A 710 43.16 11.57 26.40
N GLU A 711 41.89 11.71 26.57
CA GLU A 711 41.02 12.27 25.55
C GLU A 711 40.79 13.77 25.86
N ILE A 712 41.18 14.60 24.91
CA ILE A 712 41.07 16.03 24.97
C ILE A 712 40.03 16.47 23.94
N THR A 713 38.88 16.90 24.41
CA THR A 713 37.78 17.29 23.53
C THR A 713 37.52 18.79 23.66
N TYR A 714 37.67 19.50 22.58
CA TYR A 714 37.12 20.85 22.46
C TYR A 714 35.65 20.78 22.09
N SER A 715 34.79 21.46 22.83
CA SER A 715 33.34 21.43 22.65
C SER A 715 32.87 21.99 21.29
N GLY A 716 33.75 22.71 20.61
CA GLY A 716 33.32 23.57 19.52
C GLY A 716 32.62 24.84 20.08
N ASP A 717 32.37 25.77 19.17
CA ASP A 717 31.58 26.96 19.43
C ASP A 717 30.71 27.30 18.21
N ASP A 718 30.22 28.53 18.07
CA ASP A 718 29.40 28.91 16.92
C ASP A 718 30.17 28.89 15.60
N LYS A 719 31.49 29.03 15.64
CA LYS A 719 32.36 29.13 14.44
C LYS A 719 33.17 27.86 14.19
N TYR A 720 33.55 27.15 15.21
CA TYR A 720 34.42 25.97 15.13
C TYR A 720 33.70 24.71 15.53
N ASP A 721 33.94 23.59 14.81
CA ASP A 721 33.49 22.25 15.19
C ASP A 721 34.19 21.76 16.45
N SER A 722 33.54 20.83 17.12
CA SER A 722 34.20 20.06 18.16
C SER A 722 35.33 19.23 17.55
N ASN A 723 36.42 19.14 18.29
CA ASN A 723 37.56 18.31 17.88
C ASN A 723 38.07 17.53 19.09
N THR A 724 38.48 16.29 18.86
CA THR A 724 38.98 15.40 19.91
C THR A 724 40.37 14.88 19.53
N LEU A 725 41.29 15.05 20.44
CA LEU A 725 42.63 14.52 20.34
C LEU A 725 42.90 13.50 21.44
N ILE A 726 43.48 12.36 21.08
CA ILE A 726 43.81 11.31 22.03
C ILE A 726 45.34 11.19 22.16
N LYS A 727 45.83 11.24 23.39
CA LYS A 727 47.23 11.07 23.76
C LYS A 727 47.36 10.01 24.87
N ASN A 728 48.48 9.33 24.95
CA ASN A 728 48.69 8.29 25.96
C ASN A 728 49.75 8.72 26.98
N ILE A 729 49.48 8.41 28.25
CA ILE A 729 50.42 8.60 29.39
C ILE A 729 50.51 7.32 30.19
N THR A 730 51.54 7.15 31.03
CA THR A 730 51.75 5.92 31.83
C THR A 730 51.94 6.25 33.31
N ILE A 731 51.19 5.63 34.19
CA ILE A 731 51.27 5.71 35.68
C ILE A 731 51.37 4.29 36.25
N ILE A 732 52.19 4.01 37.25
CA ILE A 732 52.57 2.66 37.68
C ILE A 732 51.65 2.08 38.79
N PRO A 733 51.18 0.78 38.80
CA PRO A 733 49.99 0.24 39.47
C PRO A 733 50.11 -0.42 40.85
N VAL A 734 48.94 -0.56 41.59
CA VAL A 734 48.71 -1.37 42.79
C VAL A 734 47.62 -2.44 42.53
N GLU A 735 47.86 -3.73 42.93
CA GLU A 735 46.96 -4.88 42.59
C GLU A 735 45.73 -5.05 43.51
N PHE A 736 44.58 -5.59 42.99
CA PHE A 736 43.34 -5.93 43.72
C PHE A 736 42.59 -7.17 43.15
N LYS A 737 41.64 -7.77 43.93
CA LYS A 737 40.77 -8.89 43.51
C LYS A 737 39.31 -8.63 43.80
N LEU A 738 38.42 -8.83 42.79
CA LEU A 738 36.99 -8.67 42.84
C LEU A 738 36.26 -10.00 42.63
N ASN A 739 35.24 -10.31 43.46
CA ASN A 739 34.35 -11.47 43.25
C ASN A 739 32.86 -11.04 43.36
N VAL A 740 31.95 -11.83 42.73
CA VAL A 740 30.51 -11.61 42.78
C VAL A 740 29.77 -12.95 42.92
N ASN A 741 28.73 -13.02 43.77
CA ASN A 741 27.95 -14.22 44.05
C ASN A 741 26.92 -14.49 42.92
N GLU A 742 26.52 -15.74 42.76
CA GLU A 742 25.34 -16.15 42.04
C GLU A 742 24.10 -16.02 42.94
N VAL A 743 22.94 -15.68 42.35
CA VAL A 743 21.67 -15.58 43.07
C VAL A 743 20.61 -16.43 42.41
N ILE A 744 19.97 -17.34 43.16
CA ILE A 744 18.79 -18.09 42.74
C ILE A 744 17.70 -17.83 43.75
N LYS A 745 16.59 -17.22 43.31
CA LYS A 745 15.48 -16.84 44.20
C LYS A 745 14.14 -16.93 43.52
N PHE A 746 13.06 -16.98 44.27
CA PHE A 746 11.71 -16.79 43.77
C PHE A 746 11.36 -15.31 43.63
N LYS A 747 10.35 -14.98 42.83
CA LYS A 747 9.81 -13.63 42.73
C LYS A 747 9.42 -13.12 44.12
N GLY A 748 9.95 -11.95 44.52
CA GLY A 748 9.76 -11.38 45.82
C GLY A 748 10.74 -11.89 46.90
N GLY A 749 11.60 -12.89 46.64
CA GLY A 749 12.63 -13.36 47.58
C GLY A 749 13.64 -12.28 47.99
N LYS A 750 14.29 -12.44 49.13
CA LYS A 750 15.12 -11.41 49.78
C LYS A 750 16.62 -11.49 49.47
N ASP A 751 17.05 -12.54 48.72
CA ASP A 751 18.44 -12.74 48.34
C ASP A 751 19.00 -11.56 47.56
N LYS A 752 20.26 -11.23 47.89
CA LYS A 752 20.96 -10.07 47.32
C LYS A 752 22.12 -10.49 46.41
N LEU A 753 22.39 -9.63 45.43
CA LEU A 753 23.63 -9.69 44.66
C LEU A 753 24.72 -8.97 45.51
N ILE A 754 25.84 -9.65 45.73
CA ILE A 754 26.97 -9.20 46.58
C ILE A 754 28.26 -9.30 45.81
N ALA A 755 29.03 -8.23 45.79
CA ALA A 755 30.39 -8.17 45.31
C ALA A 755 31.39 -7.97 46.46
N THR A 756 32.52 -8.67 46.45
CA THR A 756 33.58 -8.54 47.47
C THR A 756 34.88 -8.10 46.77
N LEU A 757 35.51 -7.04 47.34
CA LEU A 757 36.73 -6.41 46.84
C LEU A 757 37.83 -6.41 47.88
N ILE A 758 39.02 -6.95 47.56
CA ILE A 758 40.18 -7.00 48.42
C ILE A 758 41.44 -6.53 47.65
N ASP A 759 42.42 -6.01 48.36
CA ASP A 759 43.76 -5.67 47.79
C ASP A 759 44.60 -6.90 47.49
N GLY A 760 45.81 -6.69 46.96
CA GLY A 760 46.79 -7.77 46.65
C GLY A 760 47.30 -8.53 47.86
N GLN A 761 47.11 -8.04 49.06
CA GLN A 761 47.46 -8.63 50.36
C GLN A 761 46.28 -9.33 51.04
N GLY A 762 45.09 -9.23 50.48
CA GLY A 762 43.86 -9.85 50.98
C GLY A 762 43.07 -8.98 51.97
N ASN A 763 43.40 -7.71 52.15
CA ASN A 763 42.63 -6.80 53.03
C ASN A 763 41.42 -6.26 52.29
N PRO A 764 40.30 -6.00 53.01
CA PRO A 764 39.13 -5.37 52.41
C PRO A 764 39.43 -3.96 51.91
N ILE A 765 39.04 -3.66 50.66
CA ILE A 765 39.06 -2.28 50.15
C ILE A 765 37.71 -1.65 50.52
N VAL A 766 37.72 -0.72 51.49
CA VAL A 766 36.54 -0.10 52.04
C VAL A 766 36.15 1.17 51.28
N ASN A 767 34.84 1.45 51.19
CA ASN A 767 34.29 2.63 50.52
C ASN A 767 34.62 2.72 49.00
N ALA A 768 34.95 1.61 48.41
CA ALA A 768 35.22 1.50 46.99
C ALA A 768 33.92 1.42 46.19
N SER A 769 33.82 2.16 45.09
CA SER A 769 32.66 2.21 44.23
C SER A 769 32.57 0.99 43.31
N ILE A 770 31.67 0.07 43.58
CA ILE A 770 31.37 -1.09 42.75
C ILE A 770 30.16 -0.77 41.84
N VAL A 771 30.28 -0.99 40.55
CA VAL A 771 29.21 -0.84 39.58
C VAL A 771 28.64 -2.22 39.27
N PHE A 772 27.39 -2.48 39.68
CA PHE A 772 26.63 -3.67 39.23
C PHE A 772 25.88 -3.37 37.96
N ALA A 773 26.05 -4.17 36.94
CA ALA A 773 25.22 -4.14 35.74
C ALA A 773 24.20 -5.29 35.81
N VAL A 774 22.92 -4.92 35.82
CA VAL A 774 21.79 -5.86 35.94
C VAL A 774 20.75 -5.49 34.91
N ASN A 775 20.44 -6.37 33.99
CA ASN A 775 19.46 -6.17 32.94
C ASN A 775 19.66 -4.85 32.16
N GLY A 776 20.91 -4.55 31.79
CA GLY A 776 21.30 -3.35 31.04
C GLY A 776 21.34 -2.03 31.84
N VAL A 777 21.08 -2.10 33.15
CA VAL A 777 21.09 -0.92 34.02
C VAL A 777 22.24 -1.01 35.00
N ASN A 778 23.01 0.06 35.16
CA ASN A 778 24.12 0.17 36.10
C ASN A 778 23.68 0.74 37.43
N TYR A 779 24.13 0.09 38.53
CA TYR A 779 23.86 0.48 39.91
C TYR A 779 25.17 0.60 40.68
N THR A 780 25.50 1.78 41.13
CA THR A 780 26.69 1.99 41.96
C THR A 780 26.37 1.72 43.44
N LYS A 781 27.22 0.88 44.07
CA LYS A 781 27.21 0.58 45.48
C LYS A 781 28.62 0.66 46.04
N TYR A 782 28.75 1.01 47.29
CA TYR A 782 30.03 1.16 47.95
C TYR A 782 30.31 -0.02 48.85
N THR A 783 31.59 -0.43 48.92
CA THR A 783 32.00 -1.52 49.78
C THR A 783 31.98 -1.05 51.26
N ASN A 784 31.50 -1.94 52.14
CA ASN A 784 31.53 -1.78 53.60
C ASN A 784 32.90 -2.12 54.22
N GLU A 785 32.97 -2.13 55.56
CA GLU A 785 34.18 -2.48 56.32
C GLU A 785 34.74 -3.87 56.00
N SER A 786 33.95 -4.79 55.48
CA SER A 786 34.36 -6.10 55.04
C SER A 786 34.68 -6.18 53.53
N GLY A 787 34.76 -5.04 52.82
CA GLY A 787 35.00 -5.00 51.40
C GLY A 787 33.81 -5.48 50.56
N MET A 788 32.56 -5.56 51.09
CA MET A 788 31.39 -6.06 50.42
C MET A 788 30.43 -4.92 49.99
N ALA A 789 30.06 -4.93 48.72
CA ALA A 789 28.95 -4.12 48.18
C ALA A 789 27.75 -5.01 47.87
N SER A 790 26.53 -4.60 48.21
CA SER A 790 25.34 -5.42 47.99
C SER A 790 24.16 -4.64 47.38
N MET A 791 23.33 -5.32 46.61
CA MET A 791 22.09 -4.76 46.11
C MET A 791 20.92 -5.75 46.12
N ASN A 792 19.71 -5.22 46.34
CA ASN A 792 18.49 -6.02 46.27
C ASN A 792 18.11 -6.27 44.81
N ILE A 793 17.58 -7.47 44.52
CA ILE A 793 17.14 -7.88 43.20
C ILE A 793 15.60 -7.90 43.15
N ASN A 794 15.04 -7.06 42.30
CA ASN A 794 13.60 -7.02 42.06
C ASN A 794 13.29 -7.14 40.56
N LEU A 795 13.59 -8.32 40.03
CA LEU A 795 13.37 -8.70 38.62
C LEU A 795 12.13 -9.61 38.47
N ASN A 796 11.60 -9.68 37.27
CA ASN A 796 10.59 -10.67 36.94
C ASN A 796 11.19 -12.06 36.82
N PRO A 797 10.39 -13.17 36.83
CA PRO A 797 10.93 -14.51 36.59
C PRO A 797 11.72 -14.60 35.30
N GLY A 798 12.87 -15.22 35.38
CA GLY A 798 13.81 -15.36 34.26
C GLY A 798 15.26 -15.53 34.74
N VAL A 799 16.17 -15.72 33.78
CA VAL A 799 17.61 -15.83 34.01
C VAL A 799 18.30 -14.58 33.46
N TYR A 800 19.02 -13.88 34.31
CA TYR A 800 19.66 -12.62 33.98
C TYR A 800 21.18 -12.72 34.15
N ARG A 801 21.93 -12.34 33.15
CA ARG A 801 23.37 -12.15 33.27
C ARG A 801 23.62 -10.82 33.98
N VAL A 802 24.47 -10.83 34.96
CA VAL A 802 24.85 -9.68 35.78
C VAL A 802 26.35 -9.57 35.89
N SER A 803 26.85 -8.37 36.18
CA SER A 803 28.30 -8.21 36.47
C SER A 803 28.50 -7.19 37.58
N ALA A 804 29.61 -7.29 38.25
CA ALA A 804 30.15 -6.28 39.14
C ALA A 804 31.52 -5.80 38.63
N ALA A 805 31.73 -4.49 38.64
CA ALA A 805 32.95 -3.87 38.12
C ALA A 805 33.58 -2.91 39.12
N TYR A 806 34.93 -2.95 39.20
CA TYR A 806 35.75 -1.99 39.96
C TYR A 806 37.04 -1.73 39.17
N ASN A 807 37.39 -0.47 39.02
CA ASN A 807 38.63 -0.02 38.39
C ASN A 807 38.95 -0.72 37.08
N GLY A 808 37.96 -0.80 36.18
CA GLY A 808 38.10 -1.42 34.86
C GLY A 808 38.06 -2.96 34.84
N THR A 809 38.04 -3.61 35.99
CA THR A 809 37.89 -5.08 36.08
C THR A 809 36.42 -5.41 36.36
N ALA A 810 35.85 -6.27 35.51
CA ALA A 810 34.51 -6.77 35.69
C ALA A 810 34.47 -8.29 35.91
N VAL A 811 33.63 -8.73 36.83
CA VAL A 811 33.34 -10.14 37.08
C VAL A 811 31.85 -10.41 36.84
N ASN A 812 31.58 -11.45 36.06
CA ASN A 812 30.21 -11.84 35.67
C ASN A 812 29.65 -12.88 36.64
N SER A 813 28.32 -12.85 36.80
CA SER A 813 27.53 -13.82 37.53
C SER A 813 26.14 -13.96 36.93
N THR A 814 25.29 -14.74 37.58
CA THR A 814 23.90 -14.95 37.16
C THR A 814 22.90 -14.67 38.29
N VAL A 815 21.74 -14.16 37.91
CA VAL A 815 20.57 -14.04 38.79
C VAL A 815 19.42 -14.80 38.14
N THR A 816 18.95 -15.84 38.82
CA THR A 816 17.79 -16.62 38.41
C THR A 816 16.61 -16.29 39.32
N VAL A 817 15.55 -15.74 38.74
CA VAL A 817 14.28 -15.49 39.45
C VAL A 817 13.26 -16.50 38.98
N MET A 818 12.81 -17.34 39.91
CA MET A 818 11.81 -18.36 39.65
C MET A 818 10.40 -17.82 39.81
N SER A 819 9.49 -18.33 39.00
CA SER A 819 8.09 -17.94 39.02
C SER A 819 7.38 -18.42 40.29
N THR A 820 6.51 -17.58 40.81
CA THR A 820 5.60 -17.87 41.94
C THR A 820 4.13 -17.96 41.51
N ALA A 821 3.88 -17.79 40.19
CA ALA A 821 2.56 -17.92 39.58
C ALA A 821 2.69 -18.84 38.36
N VAL A 822 2.21 -20.07 38.43
CA VAL A 822 2.38 -21.08 37.39
C VAL A 822 1.03 -21.59 36.92
N GLY A 823 0.79 -21.55 35.63
CA GLY A 823 -0.40 -22.11 34.99
C GLY A 823 -0.02 -22.77 33.67
N CYS A 824 -0.93 -23.47 33.07
CA CYS A 824 -0.75 -24.10 31.76
C CYS A 824 -1.93 -23.83 30.85
N ASP A 825 -1.66 -23.81 29.56
CA ASP A 825 -2.72 -23.76 28.55
C ASP A 825 -3.66 -24.92 28.67
N ILE A 826 -4.96 -24.70 28.48
CA ILE A 826 -5.93 -25.78 28.49
C ILE A 826 -6.78 -25.81 27.22
N VAL A 827 -7.08 -27.01 26.78
CA VAL A 827 -8.02 -27.28 25.70
C VAL A 827 -9.14 -28.16 26.26
N LYS A 828 -10.37 -27.72 26.12
CA LYS A 828 -11.53 -28.48 26.63
C LYS A 828 -12.67 -28.45 25.63
N MET A 829 -13.56 -29.44 25.76
CA MET A 829 -14.85 -29.41 25.06
C MET A 829 -15.81 -28.49 25.81
N PHE A 830 -16.74 -27.89 25.08
CA PHE A 830 -17.80 -27.07 25.67
C PHE A 830 -18.58 -27.86 26.72
N ARG A 831 -18.79 -27.24 27.89
CA ARG A 831 -19.42 -27.88 29.08
C ARG A 831 -18.72 -29.15 29.63
N ASN A 832 -17.51 -29.46 29.20
CA ASN A 832 -16.66 -30.42 29.88
C ASN A 832 -16.24 -29.88 31.26
N ALA A 833 -16.03 -30.76 32.22
CA ALA A 833 -15.71 -30.38 33.60
C ALA A 833 -14.25 -29.91 33.81
N THR A 834 -13.40 -29.89 32.77
CA THR A 834 -12.02 -29.47 32.90
C THR A 834 -11.95 -28.04 33.44
N GLN A 835 -11.17 -27.87 34.47
CA GLN A 835 -10.90 -26.59 35.13
C GLN A 835 -9.54 -26.07 34.72
N TYR A 836 -9.37 -24.81 34.78
CA TYR A 836 -8.03 -24.17 34.74
C TYR A 836 -7.48 -24.22 36.18
N SER A 837 -6.19 -24.56 36.30
CA SER A 837 -5.48 -24.63 37.56
C SER A 837 -4.27 -23.72 37.55
N ALA A 838 -4.08 -23.00 38.63
CA ALA A 838 -2.87 -22.19 38.84
C ALA A 838 -2.25 -22.54 40.20
N LEU A 839 -0.97 -22.87 40.19
CA LEU A 839 -0.14 -23.03 41.36
C LEU A 839 0.44 -21.67 41.74
N VAL A 840 0.32 -21.26 42.98
CA VAL A 840 0.96 -20.06 43.50
C VAL A 840 1.83 -20.37 44.69
N LEU A 841 3.00 -19.74 44.69
CA LEU A 841 4.04 -19.96 45.68
C LEU A 841 4.32 -18.64 46.45
N ASP A 842 4.87 -18.73 47.65
CA ASP A 842 5.42 -17.56 48.37
C ASP A 842 6.81 -17.17 47.78
N SER A 843 7.41 -16.13 48.30
CA SER A 843 8.72 -15.65 47.87
C SER A 843 9.89 -16.57 48.25
N ASN A 844 9.64 -17.65 48.99
CA ASN A 844 10.60 -18.70 49.32
C ASN A 844 10.38 -19.98 48.47
N GLY A 845 9.34 -19.98 47.64
CA GLY A 845 9.00 -21.14 46.80
C GLY A 845 8.05 -22.16 47.49
N ASN A 846 7.49 -21.85 48.64
CA ASN A 846 6.53 -22.72 49.31
C ASN A 846 5.15 -22.49 48.71
N PRO A 847 4.33 -23.53 48.61
CA PRO A 847 2.94 -23.42 48.21
C PRO A 847 2.15 -22.46 49.10
N LEU A 848 1.46 -21.51 48.54
CA LEU A 848 0.57 -20.60 49.28
C LEU A 848 -0.75 -21.31 49.56
N VAL A 849 -0.86 -21.85 50.74
CA VAL A 849 -2.05 -22.62 51.16
C VAL A 849 -3.14 -21.69 51.67
N ASN A 850 -4.40 -21.97 51.37
CA ASN A 850 -5.57 -21.18 51.79
C ASN A 850 -5.45 -19.67 51.41
N SER A 851 -4.79 -19.39 50.32
CA SER A 851 -4.50 -18.04 49.81
C SER A 851 -5.39 -17.68 48.64
N ALA A 852 -5.75 -16.42 48.52
CA ALA A 852 -6.56 -15.93 47.43
C ALA A 852 -5.73 -15.78 46.15
N VAL A 853 -6.20 -16.37 45.06
CA VAL A 853 -5.72 -16.18 43.70
C VAL A 853 -6.80 -15.49 42.87
N LYS A 854 -6.42 -14.43 42.18
CA LYS A 854 -7.33 -13.71 41.30
C LYS A 854 -7.11 -14.19 39.87
N PHE A 855 -8.16 -14.54 39.18
CA PHE A 855 -8.15 -14.89 37.76
C PHE A 855 -8.87 -13.85 36.96
N ASN A 856 -8.33 -13.48 35.83
CA ASN A 856 -9.01 -12.69 34.82
C ASN A 856 -9.19 -13.54 33.57
N ILE A 857 -10.42 -13.72 33.11
CA ILE A 857 -10.71 -14.33 31.83
C ILE A 857 -11.85 -13.55 31.15
N ASN A 858 -11.64 -13.18 29.91
CA ASN A 858 -12.60 -12.40 29.11
C ASN A 858 -13.04 -11.09 29.81
N GLY A 859 -12.12 -10.44 30.51
CA GLY A 859 -12.37 -9.19 31.26
C GLY A 859 -13.09 -9.37 32.60
N VAL A 860 -13.48 -10.58 32.96
CA VAL A 860 -14.15 -10.87 34.23
C VAL A 860 -13.15 -11.42 35.24
N PHE A 861 -13.22 -10.91 36.47
CA PHE A 861 -12.34 -11.31 37.54
C PHE A 861 -13.04 -12.32 38.48
N TYR A 862 -12.30 -13.36 38.85
CA TYR A 862 -12.72 -14.40 39.77
C TYR A 862 -11.67 -14.56 40.85
N THR A 863 -12.07 -14.68 42.09
CA THR A 863 -11.18 -15.05 43.21
C THR A 863 -11.43 -16.48 43.62
N ARG A 864 -10.37 -17.26 43.80
CA ARG A 864 -10.39 -18.63 44.27
C ARG A 864 -9.34 -18.78 45.37
N ILE A 865 -9.59 -19.74 46.26
CA ILE A 865 -8.69 -20.04 47.35
C ILE A 865 -7.89 -21.28 46.98
N THR A 866 -6.60 -21.26 47.25
CA THR A 866 -5.71 -22.40 47.02
C THR A 866 -5.94 -23.55 48.03
N ASN A 867 -5.72 -24.76 47.54
CA ASN A 867 -5.70 -25.97 48.36
C ASN A 867 -4.37 -26.11 49.14
N SER A 868 -4.17 -27.26 49.81
CA SER A 868 -2.97 -27.62 50.57
C SER A 868 -1.68 -27.64 49.73
N GLU A 869 -1.80 -27.75 48.41
CA GLU A 869 -0.68 -27.79 47.46
C GLU A 869 -0.41 -26.40 46.83
N GLY A 870 -1.13 -25.36 47.25
CA GLY A 870 -1.01 -24.02 46.70
C GLY A 870 -1.73 -23.84 45.34
N VAL A 871 -2.62 -24.79 44.98
CA VAL A 871 -3.34 -24.77 43.70
C VAL A 871 -4.73 -24.19 43.86
N ALA A 872 -5.05 -23.21 43.05
CA ALA A 872 -6.40 -22.66 42.88
C ALA A 872 -6.98 -23.08 41.53
N THR A 873 -8.25 -23.43 41.50
CA THR A 873 -8.92 -23.87 40.27
C THR A 873 -10.08 -22.97 39.90
N LEU A 874 -10.29 -22.81 38.60
CA LEU A 874 -11.41 -22.04 38.04
C LEU A 874 -12.17 -22.87 37.00
N ASN A 875 -13.47 -22.98 37.22
CA ASN A 875 -14.36 -23.62 36.24
C ASN A 875 -14.46 -22.71 34.99
N ILE A 876 -14.25 -23.27 33.85
CA ILE A 876 -14.35 -22.57 32.58
C ILE A 876 -15.68 -22.90 31.90
N ASN A 877 -16.63 -21.96 31.95
CA ASN A 877 -17.95 -22.09 31.38
C ASN A 877 -18.20 -21.14 30.20
N LEU A 878 -17.17 -20.92 29.40
CA LEU A 878 -17.22 -20.05 28.25
C LEU A 878 -17.75 -20.80 27.02
N LEU A 879 -18.30 -20.06 26.07
CA LEU A 879 -18.70 -20.57 24.76
C LEU A 879 -17.48 -21.09 23.98
N PRO A 880 -17.69 -21.92 22.93
CA PRO A 880 -16.59 -22.34 22.08
C PRO A 880 -15.81 -21.13 21.52
N GLY A 881 -14.50 -21.15 21.64
CA GLY A 881 -13.62 -20.05 21.27
C GLY A 881 -12.26 -20.14 21.97
N GLU A 882 -11.43 -19.17 21.70
CA GLU A 882 -10.11 -18.99 22.32
C GLU A 882 -10.10 -17.79 23.26
N TYR A 883 -9.54 -17.98 24.43
CA TYR A 883 -9.52 -16.97 25.49
C TYR A 883 -8.15 -16.96 26.15
N ILE A 884 -7.79 -15.83 26.70
CA ILE A 884 -6.63 -15.71 27.58
C ILE A 884 -7.14 -15.65 29.03
N ILE A 885 -6.56 -16.50 29.87
CA ILE A 885 -6.75 -16.45 31.31
C ILE A 885 -5.45 -15.96 31.96
N THR A 886 -5.56 -14.96 32.81
CA THR A 886 -4.43 -14.47 33.62
C THR A 886 -4.70 -14.80 35.07
N ASN A 887 -3.77 -15.47 35.73
CA ASN A 887 -3.79 -15.71 37.16
C ASN A 887 -2.82 -14.74 37.86
N TYR A 888 -3.23 -14.24 39.01
CA TYR A 888 -2.50 -13.26 39.81
C TYR A 888 -2.16 -13.85 41.17
N ASN A 889 -0.88 -13.95 41.46
CA ASN A 889 -0.39 -14.23 42.81
C ASN A 889 -0.45 -12.94 43.62
N LEU A 890 -1.44 -12.80 44.50
CA LEU A 890 -1.67 -11.57 45.26
C LEU A 890 -0.61 -11.30 46.36
N VAL A 891 0.22 -12.30 46.67
CA VAL A 891 1.29 -12.16 47.69
C VAL A 891 2.58 -11.63 47.07
N THR A 892 2.98 -12.15 45.93
CA THR A 892 4.23 -11.76 45.24
C THR A 892 4.01 -10.70 44.17
N GLY A 893 2.76 -10.43 43.82
CA GLY A 893 2.36 -9.51 42.75
C GLY A 893 2.67 -10.03 41.33
N GLU A 894 2.97 -11.30 41.18
CA GLU A 894 3.23 -11.92 39.88
C GLU A 894 1.93 -12.29 39.16
N GLU A 895 1.93 -12.11 37.88
CA GLU A 895 0.84 -12.55 36.98
C GLU A 895 1.38 -13.50 35.92
N ASN A 896 0.59 -14.48 35.57
CA ASN A 896 0.88 -15.43 34.51
C ASN A 896 -0.35 -15.64 33.64
N SER A 897 -0.15 -15.64 32.33
CA SER A 897 -1.21 -15.75 31.35
C SER A 897 -1.08 -17.03 30.54
N ASN A 898 -2.22 -17.71 30.33
CA ASN A 898 -2.32 -18.96 29.59
C ASN A 898 -3.51 -18.92 28.63
N LYS A 899 -3.46 -19.75 27.62
CA LYS A 899 -4.52 -19.90 26.63
C LYS A 899 -5.57 -20.91 27.06
N VAL A 900 -6.83 -20.57 26.89
CA VAL A 900 -7.98 -21.47 27.09
C VAL A 900 -8.69 -21.65 25.75
N THR A 901 -8.70 -22.88 25.25
CA THR A 901 -9.44 -23.19 24.02
C THR A 901 -10.67 -24.04 24.37
N VAL A 902 -11.84 -23.53 24.10
CA VAL A 902 -13.10 -24.25 24.27
C VAL A 902 -13.58 -24.72 22.90
N LYS A 903 -13.59 -26.04 22.68
CA LYS A 903 -14.01 -26.65 21.41
C LYS A 903 -15.52 -26.85 21.37
N SER A 904 -16.10 -26.65 20.21
CA SER A 904 -17.52 -26.89 19.96
C SER A 904 -17.89 -28.37 20.09
N LEU A 905 -19.12 -28.61 20.52
CA LEU A 905 -19.73 -29.95 20.50
C LEU A 905 -20.46 -30.26 19.17
N LEU A 906 -20.60 -29.23 18.32
CA LEU A 906 -21.14 -29.39 16.98
C LEU A 906 -19.98 -29.22 15.99
N ILE A 907 -19.69 -30.27 15.25
CA ILE A 907 -18.61 -30.31 14.27
C ILE A 907 -19.14 -30.82 12.92
N ASP A 908 -18.35 -30.68 11.88
CA ASP A 908 -18.67 -31.02 10.49
C ASP A 908 -19.99 -30.37 10.01
N ASN A 909 -20.23 -29.11 10.45
CA ASN A 909 -21.40 -28.30 10.18
C ASN A 909 -21.15 -27.27 9.07
N SER A 910 -20.65 -27.72 7.93
CA SER A 910 -20.36 -26.86 6.77
C SER A 910 -21.64 -26.35 6.09
N ASN A 911 -21.53 -25.22 5.41
CA ASN A 911 -22.62 -24.68 4.60
C ASN A 911 -23.02 -25.68 3.51
N LEU A 912 -24.32 -25.89 3.34
CA LEU A 912 -24.89 -26.74 2.29
C LEU A 912 -25.44 -25.86 1.17
N VAL A 913 -24.86 -25.99 -0.03
CA VAL A 913 -25.45 -25.44 -1.25
C VAL A 913 -26.01 -26.61 -2.05
N LYS A 914 -27.28 -26.51 -2.43
CA LYS A 914 -27.95 -27.58 -3.17
C LYS A 914 -28.90 -27.02 -4.23
N TYR A 915 -29.11 -27.78 -5.27
CA TYR A 915 -30.16 -27.49 -6.24
C TYR A 915 -31.54 -27.91 -5.67
N TYR A 916 -32.59 -27.23 -6.13
CA TYR A 916 -33.95 -27.56 -5.76
C TYR A 916 -34.27 -29.05 -6.07
N LEU A 917 -34.92 -29.73 -5.17
CA LEU A 917 -35.20 -31.18 -5.18
C LEU A 917 -33.95 -32.09 -5.21
N ASN A 918 -32.74 -31.59 -5.06
CA ASN A 918 -31.59 -32.46 -4.83
C ASN A 918 -31.72 -33.11 -3.44
N GLY A 919 -31.40 -34.39 -3.36
CA GLY A 919 -31.47 -35.19 -2.15
C GLY A 919 -30.42 -34.88 -1.07
N SER A 920 -29.52 -33.88 -1.32
CA SER A 920 -28.51 -33.51 -0.37
C SER A 920 -29.11 -33.05 0.96
N LYS A 921 -28.57 -33.53 2.03
CA LYS A 921 -29.02 -33.23 3.40
C LYS A 921 -27.94 -32.39 4.10
N TYR A 922 -28.36 -31.44 4.88
CA TYR A 922 -27.49 -30.80 5.85
C TYR A 922 -27.18 -31.79 6.96
N THR A 923 -25.91 -31.96 7.24
CA THR A 923 -25.44 -32.89 8.28
C THR A 923 -24.45 -32.16 9.18
N LEU A 924 -24.46 -32.55 10.39
CA LEU A 924 -23.45 -32.20 11.39
C LEU A 924 -23.19 -33.38 12.29
N LYS A 925 -22.10 -33.34 13.00
CA LYS A 925 -21.82 -34.34 14.05
C LYS A 925 -21.92 -33.70 15.42
N VAL A 926 -22.53 -34.40 16.35
CA VAL A 926 -22.55 -34.05 17.76
C VAL A 926 -21.49 -34.87 18.47
N ILE A 927 -20.64 -34.22 19.22
CA ILE A 927 -19.68 -34.88 20.09
C ILE A 927 -20.00 -34.56 21.55
N GLY A 928 -19.69 -35.50 22.42
CA GLY A 928 -19.87 -35.34 23.86
C GLY A 928 -18.82 -34.46 24.50
N LYS A 929 -19.03 -34.17 25.78
CA LYS A 929 -18.07 -33.44 26.61
C LYS A 929 -16.69 -34.11 26.72
N ASP A 930 -16.64 -35.41 26.44
CA ASP A 930 -15.45 -36.24 26.39
C ASP A 930 -14.74 -36.21 25.02
N GLY A 931 -15.29 -35.47 24.08
CA GLY A 931 -14.77 -35.37 22.71
C GLY A 931 -15.09 -36.55 21.81
N LYS A 932 -15.90 -37.53 22.25
CA LYS A 932 -16.33 -38.67 21.46
C LYS A 932 -17.71 -38.43 20.82
N ILE A 933 -17.99 -39.14 19.76
CA ILE A 933 -19.30 -39.03 19.07
C ILE A 933 -20.43 -39.35 20.07
N ALA A 934 -21.41 -38.46 20.16
CA ALA A 934 -22.58 -38.59 21.01
C ALA A 934 -23.80 -38.95 20.15
N ALA A 935 -24.14 -40.23 20.11
CA ALA A 935 -25.33 -40.72 19.40
C ALA A 935 -26.62 -40.42 20.18
N GLY A 936 -27.74 -40.29 19.45
CA GLY A 936 -29.06 -40.12 20.04
C GLY A 936 -29.33 -38.74 20.67
N GLN A 937 -28.54 -37.74 20.36
CA GLN A 937 -28.76 -36.36 20.84
C GLN A 937 -29.76 -35.64 19.94
N GLU A 938 -30.66 -34.89 20.58
CA GLU A 938 -31.56 -33.97 19.85
C GLU A 938 -30.83 -32.73 19.41
N VAL A 939 -30.97 -32.37 18.15
CA VAL A 939 -30.39 -31.16 17.55
C VAL A 939 -31.50 -30.33 16.93
N THR A 940 -31.59 -29.09 17.34
CA THR A 940 -32.53 -28.14 16.76
C THR A 940 -31.85 -27.32 15.69
N PHE A 941 -32.45 -27.23 14.52
CA PHE A 941 -32.03 -26.32 13.43
C PHE A 941 -33.01 -25.15 13.41
N ASN A 942 -32.50 -23.96 13.61
CA ASN A 942 -33.27 -22.70 13.56
C ASN A 942 -33.06 -21.97 12.20
#